data_1c2472e07806a38effa7292feea95feb
#
_entry.id   1c2472e07806a38effa7292feea95feb
#
_cell.length_a   1.000
_cell.length_b   1.000
_cell.length_c   1.000
_cell.angle_alpha   90.00
_cell.angle_beta   90.00
_cell.angle_gamma   90.00
#
_symmetry.space_group_name_H-M   'P 1'
#
loop_
_entity.id
_entity.type
_entity.pdbx_description
1 polymer ?
#
loop_
_entity_poly.entity_id
_entity_poly.type
_entity_poly.pdbx_seq_one_letter_code
_entity_poly.pdbx_strand_id
1 'polypeptide(L)'
;MPRTADTLAEISGPIESIAGALAGKTIFVTGATGFLGTALVERLLRSVPDCQVAVLIRPTRRSGAADRAKREIVRNDCFNRLRSELGDSFDSVIESRLSAVGGDVSTDGLGLDDEGQRILASADVVVHSAAAVAFDAPIDSAVEVNLLGPSRVGAAITACSARRETDHPDKAPTHLVTVSTAYLAGTHMGHATEILATDAMRSGARARTHTTVTTEVDITAEVDSARNIRSELESESRTPTRLTRFTKKARNELGAAGTHLLAERAEKLRQDWVRASLVEAGRARAQALGWPDAYAFTKALGERLLVTNHPELPITVVRPSIIESALAEPHPGWIRGFRMAEPIIISYARGLLKEFPGIPEGVTDVVPVDLVAAAIIAAAAAGPSASSTRVLHVASGVRNPFRYGHLVELVQAWFTEHPIYDSDGQPIMVPDWSFPGRGRVQRQLSRANTALGFAERLLSALPIRGDRAELAARVEERRSLAERALSYVQLYGAYTETEALFTVDRLIELWERLSEADREVFCFDPAVIDWDDYVENVHLPSVVEHARVRMTSARPAMEARHDRALRAILSPDRHLAAFDLENTIVASNVVESYAWLATRHLPLGERATIIARILREAPSLLALDRRDRGDFLRSFYRRYEGAPEELVRRDAEELFHHLLLRRSFPAAVARVRKHKALGHRTVLITGALDFVVEPMRPLFDEVICAKLATDSNGRLTGRLERLPPTGEARALVLAEYASSEGLDLGQSIAYADSASDLPLLECVGFPVAVNPEAKLAAIARKRGWHTEEWEPASTGSRSVLPLGPLDSGLSRWWERLDMSQKTDSPRKISGTSPGNRQVLGRKAR
;
A
#
# COMPACT_ATOMS: atom_id res chain seq x y z
N MET A 1 0.39 35.43 -39.86
CA MET A 1 1.70 34.84 -40.14
C MET A 1 1.51 33.81 -41.24
N PRO A 2 2.34 33.73 -42.28
CA PRO A 2 2.14 32.79 -43.39
C PRO A 2 2.33 31.37 -42.89
N ARG A 3 1.37 30.49 -43.15
CA ARG A 3 1.45 29.03 -42.99
C ARG A 3 2.61 28.53 -43.88
N THR A 4 3.60 27.90 -43.25
CA THR A 4 4.63 27.14 -43.98
C THR A 4 3.97 25.90 -44.59
N ALA A 5 3.70 25.93 -45.86
CA ALA A 5 2.89 25.01 -46.65
C ALA A 5 3.55 23.65 -46.96
N ASP A 6 4.62 23.23 -46.25
CA ASP A 6 5.45 22.12 -46.73
C ASP A 6 5.52 20.92 -45.76
N THR A 7 4.63 20.80 -44.75
CA THR A 7 4.65 19.63 -43.84
C THR A 7 3.28 19.00 -43.58
N LEU A 8 2.24 19.39 -44.29
CA LEU A 8 0.86 18.88 -44.15
C LEU A 8 0.46 17.96 -45.30
N ALA A 9 1.34 17.09 -45.77
CA ALA A 9 1.00 16.10 -46.77
C ALA A 9 0.36 14.86 -46.15
N GLU A 10 -0.91 14.67 -46.47
CA GLU A 10 -1.58 13.43 -46.79
C GLU A 10 -2.15 12.61 -45.62
N ILE A 11 -3.27 13.10 -45.11
CA ILE A 11 -4.35 12.22 -44.73
C ILE A 11 -5.33 12.16 -45.88
N SER A 12 -5.34 11.10 -46.70
CA SER A 12 -6.13 11.03 -47.94
C SER A 12 -7.57 10.60 -47.71
N GLY A 13 -8.53 11.46 -48.01
CA GLY A 13 -9.98 11.20 -48.15
C GLY A 13 -10.82 11.15 -46.89
N PRO A 14 -12.15 11.29 -47.00
CA PRO A 14 -13.09 11.14 -45.90
C PRO A 14 -13.14 9.68 -45.42
N ILE A 15 -13.39 9.46 -44.13
CA ILE A 15 -13.68 8.15 -43.56
C ILE A 15 -15.17 7.96 -43.63
N GLU A 16 -15.63 7.05 -44.50
CA GLU A 16 -17.08 6.85 -44.72
C GLU A 16 -17.76 6.29 -43.46
N SER A 17 -17.13 5.30 -42.80
CA SER A 17 -17.58 4.76 -41.52
C SER A 17 -16.45 4.08 -40.75
N ILE A 18 -16.29 4.43 -39.46
CA ILE A 18 -15.33 3.78 -38.56
C ILE A 18 -15.67 2.29 -38.40
N ALA A 19 -16.97 1.97 -38.16
CA ALA A 19 -17.41 0.60 -38.03
C ALA A 19 -17.17 -0.21 -39.31
N GLY A 20 -17.44 0.38 -40.50
CA GLY A 20 -17.17 -0.25 -41.77
C GLY A 20 -15.68 -0.43 -42.06
N ALA A 21 -14.83 0.53 -41.73
CA ALA A 21 -13.38 0.45 -41.90
C ALA A 21 -12.73 -0.63 -41.00
N LEU A 22 -13.32 -0.94 -39.87
CA LEU A 22 -12.84 -1.96 -38.93
C LEU A 22 -13.63 -3.29 -39.00
N ALA A 23 -14.67 -3.38 -39.83
CA ALA A 23 -15.44 -4.62 -40.03
C ALA A 23 -14.54 -5.77 -40.49
N GLY A 24 -14.71 -6.95 -39.90
CA GLY A 24 -13.93 -8.17 -40.18
C GLY A 24 -12.46 -8.10 -39.76
N LYS A 25 -11.99 -7.01 -39.15
CA LYS A 25 -10.61 -6.86 -38.70
C LYS A 25 -10.38 -7.45 -37.33
N THR A 26 -9.18 -7.96 -37.11
CA THR A 26 -8.66 -8.40 -35.81
C THR A 26 -7.83 -7.28 -35.17
N ILE A 27 -8.24 -6.82 -33.99
CA ILE A 27 -7.58 -5.77 -33.22
C ILE A 27 -6.91 -6.41 -31.99
N PHE A 28 -5.59 -6.36 -31.92
CA PHE A 28 -4.80 -6.90 -30.80
C PHE A 28 -4.46 -5.78 -29.82
N VAL A 29 -4.93 -5.90 -28.55
CA VAL A 29 -4.81 -4.84 -27.54
C VAL A 29 -3.89 -5.28 -26.39
N THR A 30 -2.83 -4.52 -26.14
CA THR A 30 -2.04 -4.66 -24.91
C THR A 30 -2.51 -3.65 -23.87
N GLY A 31 -2.38 -3.97 -22.58
CA GLY A 31 -2.84 -3.08 -21.50
C GLY A 31 -4.36 -3.07 -21.26
N ALA A 32 -5.09 -4.05 -21.82
CA ALA A 32 -6.55 -4.16 -21.72
C ALA A 32 -7.12 -4.21 -20.28
N THR A 33 -6.32 -4.60 -19.28
CA THR A 33 -6.71 -4.58 -17.87
C THR A 33 -6.52 -3.22 -17.19
N GLY A 34 -5.99 -2.23 -17.92
CA GLY A 34 -5.81 -0.84 -17.45
C GLY A 34 -7.08 0.01 -17.61
N PHE A 35 -7.04 1.26 -17.14
CA PHE A 35 -8.15 2.21 -17.26
C PHE A 35 -8.54 2.44 -18.71
N LEU A 36 -7.65 3.01 -19.51
CA LEU A 36 -7.89 3.26 -20.94
C LEU A 36 -8.17 1.95 -21.72
N GLY A 37 -7.37 0.89 -21.48
CA GLY A 37 -7.52 -0.35 -22.24
C GLY A 37 -8.85 -1.05 -22.00
N THR A 38 -9.44 -0.96 -20.78
CA THR A 38 -10.77 -1.53 -20.50
C THR A 38 -11.87 -0.76 -21.24
N ALA A 39 -11.82 0.58 -21.21
CA ALA A 39 -12.75 1.44 -21.96
C ALA A 39 -12.65 1.18 -23.48
N LEU A 40 -11.43 1.06 -23.99
CA LEU A 40 -11.18 0.79 -25.40
C LEU A 40 -11.76 -0.55 -25.85
N VAL A 41 -11.57 -1.62 -25.07
CA VAL A 41 -12.09 -2.96 -25.42
C VAL A 41 -13.62 -2.97 -25.37
N GLU A 42 -14.23 -2.36 -24.36
CA GLU A 42 -15.69 -2.21 -24.29
C GLU A 42 -16.23 -1.47 -25.50
N ARG A 43 -15.60 -0.31 -25.81
CA ARG A 43 -16.03 0.54 -26.91
C ARG A 43 -15.92 -0.14 -28.27
N LEU A 44 -14.85 -0.90 -28.52
CA LEU A 44 -14.69 -1.70 -29.74
C LEU A 44 -15.79 -2.76 -29.86
N LEU A 45 -16.05 -3.52 -28.77
CA LEU A 45 -17.05 -4.57 -28.79
C LEU A 45 -18.48 -4.02 -28.96
N ARG A 46 -18.78 -2.83 -28.44
CA ARG A 46 -20.08 -2.21 -28.51
C ARG A 46 -20.31 -1.45 -29.82
N SER A 47 -19.35 -0.62 -30.23
CA SER A 47 -19.55 0.33 -31.33
C SER A 47 -18.98 -0.12 -32.67
N VAL A 48 -18.24 -1.26 -32.71
CA VAL A 48 -17.70 -1.86 -33.92
C VAL A 48 -18.11 -3.36 -33.96
N PRO A 49 -19.36 -3.68 -34.26
CA PRO A 49 -19.95 -5.01 -34.01
C PRO A 49 -19.26 -6.15 -34.77
N ASP A 50 -18.66 -5.91 -35.91
CA ASP A 50 -18.04 -6.93 -36.77
C ASP A 50 -16.53 -7.11 -36.57
N CYS A 51 -15.90 -6.44 -35.59
CA CYS A 51 -14.48 -6.64 -35.29
C CYS A 51 -14.24 -7.78 -34.31
N GLN A 52 -13.05 -8.39 -34.37
CA GLN A 52 -12.50 -9.31 -33.38
C GLN A 52 -11.50 -8.59 -32.48
N VAL A 53 -11.53 -8.85 -31.18
CA VAL A 53 -10.60 -8.23 -30.22
C VAL A 53 -9.78 -9.31 -29.52
N ALA A 54 -8.46 -9.25 -29.63
CA ALA A 54 -7.53 -10.11 -28.89
C ALA A 54 -6.80 -9.27 -27.83
N VAL A 55 -6.76 -9.72 -26.57
CA VAL A 55 -6.15 -8.95 -25.47
C VAL A 55 -4.95 -9.68 -24.90
N LEU A 56 -3.79 -8.99 -24.85
CA LEU A 56 -2.59 -9.51 -24.20
C LEU A 56 -2.68 -9.34 -22.69
N ILE A 57 -2.64 -10.43 -21.95
CA ILE A 57 -2.79 -10.44 -20.50
C ILE A 57 -1.66 -11.25 -19.85
N ARG A 58 -0.95 -10.61 -18.92
CA ARG A 58 0.09 -11.27 -18.12
C ARG A 58 -0.53 -12.33 -17.20
N PRO A 59 -0.20 -13.63 -17.36
CA PRO A 59 -0.67 -14.65 -16.44
C PRO A 59 -0.05 -14.47 -15.05
N THR A 60 -0.71 -15.00 -14.03
CA THR A 60 -0.19 -15.06 -12.66
C THR A 60 -0.02 -16.51 -12.23
N ARG A 61 0.70 -16.76 -11.11
CA ARG A 61 0.84 -18.13 -10.55
C ARG A 61 -0.51 -18.80 -10.22
N ARG A 62 -1.58 -18.02 -10.02
CA ARG A 62 -2.89 -18.49 -9.57
C ARG A 62 -3.99 -18.38 -10.62
N SER A 63 -3.76 -17.71 -11.75
CA SER A 63 -4.81 -17.41 -12.73
C SER A 63 -4.20 -17.23 -14.12
N GLY A 64 -4.75 -17.95 -15.10
CA GLY A 64 -4.41 -17.81 -16.51
C GLY A 64 -4.88 -16.49 -17.14
N ALA A 65 -4.55 -16.29 -18.42
CA ALA A 65 -4.94 -15.07 -19.16
C ALA A 65 -6.46 -14.95 -19.31
N ALA A 66 -7.14 -16.05 -19.67
CA ALA A 66 -8.60 -16.09 -19.86
C ALA A 66 -9.36 -15.79 -18.57
N ASP A 67 -8.97 -16.40 -17.44
CA ASP A 67 -9.60 -16.13 -16.14
C ASP A 67 -9.43 -14.67 -15.70
N ARG A 68 -8.24 -14.10 -15.97
CA ARG A 68 -8.00 -12.68 -15.70
C ARG A 68 -8.82 -11.77 -16.60
N ALA A 69 -8.93 -12.08 -17.90
CA ALA A 69 -9.78 -11.34 -18.82
C ALA A 69 -11.23 -11.32 -18.33
N LYS A 70 -11.78 -12.48 -17.99
CA LYS A 70 -13.15 -12.60 -17.46
C LYS A 70 -13.34 -11.80 -16.17
N ARG A 71 -12.40 -11.88 -15.23
CA ARG A 71 -12.48 -11.21 -13.93
C ARG A 71 -12.23 -9.71 -14.00
N GLU A 72 -11.21 -9.28 -14.76
CA GLU A 72 -10.67 -7.92 -14.69
C GLU A 72 -11.18 -7.00 -15.82
N ILE A 73 -11.70 -7.58 -16.92
CA ILE A 73 -12.27 -6.85 -18.05
C ILE A 73 -13.79 -7.08 -18.09
N VAL A 74 -14.22 -8.28 -18.42
CA VAL A 74 -15.64 -8.56 -18.71
C VAL A 74 -16.56 -8.33 -17.51
N ARG A 75 -16.11 -8.61 -16.28
CA ARG A 75 -16.88 -8.35 -15.04
C ARG A 75 -16.76 -6.92 -14.50
N ASN A 76 -15.97 -6.07 -15.16
CA ASN A 76 -15.88 -4.68 -14.78
C ASN A 76 -17.18 -3.94 -15.08
N ASP A 77 -17.52 -2.94 -14.28
CA ASP A 77 -18.69 -2.08 -14.44
C ASP A 77 -18.72 -1.30 -15.78
N CYS A 78 -17.54 -1.05 -16.38
CA CYS A 78 -17.41 -0.58 -17.76
C CYS A 78 -18.28 -1.37 -18.74
N PHE A 79 -18.41 -2.67 -18.57
CA PHE A 79 -19.19 -3.55 -19.43
C PHE A 79 -20.70 -3.62 -19.12
N ASN A 80 -21.18 -2.88 -18.12
CA ASN A 80 -22.59 -2.94 -17.73
C ASN A 80 -23.53 -2.47 -18.84
N ARG A 81 -23.12 -1.43 -19.59
CA ARG A 81 -23.91 -0.94 -20.73
C ARG A 81 -23.97 -1.99 -21.83
N LEU A 82 -22.85 -2.52 -22.29
CA LEU A 82 -22.80 -3.57 -23.30
C LEU A 82 -23.60 -4.81 -22.88
N ARG A 83 -23.52 -5.19 -21.59
CA ARG A 83 -24.33 -6.29 -21.04
C ARG A 83 -25.81 -6.00 -21.07
N SER A 84 -26.22 -4.78 -20.77
CA SER A 84 -27.64 -4.37 -20.84
C SER A 84 -28.16 -4.33 -22.28
N GLU A 85 -27.35 -3.86 -23.22
CA GLU A 85 -27.72 -3.79 -24.63
C GLU A 85 -27.84 -5.16 -25.29
N LEU A 86 -26.96 -6.11 -24.94
CA LEU A 86 -26.94 -7.46 -25.52
C LEU A 86 -27.85 -8.48 -24.79
N GLY A 87 -28.22 -8.21 -23.53
CA GLY A 87 -29.07 -9.11 -22.73
C GLY A 87 -28.52 -10.54 -22.70
N ASP A 88 -29.36 -11.51 -23.03
CA ASP A 88 -29.04 -12.96 -23.02
C ASP A 88 -27.93 -13.34 -24.01
N SER A 89 -27.69 -12.54 -25.04
CA SER A 89 -26.62 -12.79 -26.02
C SER A 89 -25.25 -12.35 -25.58
N PHE A 90 -25.11 -11.66 -24.43
CA PHE A 90 -23.86 -11.07 -23.97
C PHE A 90 -22.70 -12.07 -23.90
N ASP A 91 -22.90 -13.20 -23.20
CA ASP A 91 -21.82 -14.18 -23.01
C ASP A 91 -21.40 -14.81 -24.35
N SER A 92 -22.34 -15.13 -25.26
CA SER A 92 -22.03 -15.69 -26.57
C SER A 92 -21.27 -14.70 -27.47
N VAL A 93 -21.62 -13.42 -27.42
CA VAL A 93 -20.90 -12.35 -28.14
C VAL A 93 -19.49 -12.17 -27.60
N ILE A 94 -19.32 -12.14 -26.28
CA ILE A 94 -18.00 -12.04 -25.67
C ILE A 94 -17.14 -13.26 -26.04
N GLU A 95 -17.65 -14.48 -25.95
CA GLU A 95 -16.91 -15.69 -26.29
C GLU A 95 -16.52 -15.77 -27.77
N SER A 96 -17.36 -15.25 -28.68
CA SER A 96 -17.07 -15.24 -30.11
C SER A 96 -16.14 -14.12 -30.56
N ARG A 97 -16.09 -12.98 -29.85
CA ARG A 97 -15.41 -11.76 -30.31
C ARG A 97 -14.22 -11.33 -29.45
N LEU A 98 -14.07 -11.83 -28.22
CA LEU A 98 -12.99 -11.48 -27.32
C LEU A 98 -12.12 -12.69 -27.01
N SER A 99 -10.87 -12.68 -27.44
CA SER A 99 -9.87 -13.69 -27.14
C SER A 99 -8.80 -13.15 -26.18
N ALA A 100 -8.33 -14.01 -25.26
CA ALA A 100 -7.30 -13.66 -24.28
C ALA A 100 -6.00 -14.42 -24.57
N VAL A 101 -4.93 -13.68 -24.83
CA VAL A 101 -3.59 -14.19 -25.12
C VAL A 101 -2.69 -14.00 -23.92
N GLY A 102 -2.00 -15.07 -23.51
CA GLY A 102 -1.01 -15.02 -22.42
C GLY A 102 0.29 -14.35 -22.88
N GLY A 103 0.79 -13.32 -22.14
CA GLY A 103 2.07 -12.70 -22.46
C GLY A 103 2.35 -11.44 -21.64
N ASP A 104 3.56 -10.87 -21.82
CA ASP A 104 4.04 -9.70 -21.07
C ASP A 104 4.91 -8.82 -21.96
N VAL A 105 4.58 -7.53 -22.07
CA VAL A 105 5.35 -6.54 -22.84
C VAL A 105 6.76 -6.28 -22.29
N SER A 106 7.04 -6.69 -21.06
CA SER A 106 8.38 -6.63 -20.46
C SER A 106 9.29 -7.81 -20.87
N THR A 107 8.78 -8.75 -21.65
CA THR A 107 9.50 -9.95 -22.10
C THR A 107 9.73 -9.92 -23.60
N ASP A 108 10.89 -10.36 -24.05
CA ASP A 108 11.21 -10.45 -25.47
C ASP A 108 10.25 -11.42 -26.17
N GLY A 109 9.83 -11.08 -27.40
CA GLY A 109 8.77 -11.80 -28.12
C GLY A 109 7.42 -11.77 -27.41
N LEU A 110 7.22 -10.88 -26.43
CA LEU A 110 6.05 -10.75 -25.56
C LEU A 110 5.74 -12.02 -24.75
N GLY A 111 6.63 -13.00 -24.72
CA GLY A 111 6.42 -14.30 -24.09
C GLY A 111 5.25 -15.11 -24.70
N LEU A 112 4.96 -14.89 -25.98
CA LEU A 112 3.86 -15.56 -26.71
C LEU A 112 4.21 -17.02 -27.00
N ASP A 113 3.23 -17.90 -26.80
CA ASP A 113 3.25 -19.23 -27.35
C ASP A 113 2.87 -19.26 -28.83
N ASP A 114 2.85 -20.43 -29.45
CA ASP A 114 2.51 -20.61 -30.88
C ASP A 114 1.12 -20.08 -31.23
N GLU A 115 0.15 -20.24 -30.32
CA GLU A 115 -1.22 -19.73 -30.51
C GLU A 115 -1.24 -18.20 -30.45
N GLY A 116 -0.59 -17.62 -29.43
CA GLY A 116 -0.45 -16.17 -29.31
C GLY A 116 0.25 -15.54 -30.51
N GLN A 117 1.28 -16.19 -31.06
CA GLN A 117 1.96 -15.76 -32.31
C GLN A 117 1.03 -15.83 -33.51
N ARG A 118 0.20 -16.88 -33.65
CA ARG A 118 -0.80 -16.99 -34.73
C ARG A 118 -1.83 -15.86 -34.63
N ILE A 119 -2.34 -15.58 -33.43
CA ILE A 119 -3.29 -14.50 -33.20
C ILE A 119 -2.65 -13.15 -33.54
N LEU A 120 -1.40 -12.89 -33.10
CA LEU A 120 -0.70 -11.65 -33.44
C LEU A 120 -0.44 -11.53 -34.95
N ALA A 121 -0.08 -12.62 -35.64
CA ALA A 121 0.09 -12.64 -37.08
C ALA A 121 -1.21 -12.32 -37.85
N SER A 122 -2.37 -12.71 -37.30
CA SER A 122 -3.69 -12.40 -37.88
C SER A 122 -4.16 -10.96 -37.64
N ALA A 123 -3.53 -10.23 -36.69
CA ALA A 123 -3.99 -8.91 -36.27
C ALA A 123 -3.80 -7.86 -37.39
N ASP A 124 -4.86 -7.16 -37.76
CA ASP A 124 -4.81 -6.03 -38.71
C ASP A 124 -4.34 -4.74 -38.04
N VAL A 125 -4.72 -4.58 -36.75
CA VAL A 125 -4.30 -3.43 -35.94
C VAL A 125 -3.81 -3.97 -34.60
N VAL A 126 -2.67 -3.44 -34.13
CA VAL A 126 -2.18 -3.64 -32.77
C VAL A 126 -2.30 -2.32 -32.03
N VAL A 127 -3.08 -2.27 -30.94
CA VAL A 127 -3.14 -1.12 -30.04
C VAL A 127 -2.28 -1.39 -28.82
N HIS A 128 -1.16 -0.68 -28.71
CA HIS A 128 -0.27 -0.79 -27.57
C HIS A 128 -0.58 0.29 -26.53
N SER A 129 -1.38 -0.05 -25.52
CA SER A 129 -1.70 0.85 -24.40
C SER A 129 -1.12 0.38 -23.06
N ALA A 130 -0.33 -0.71 -23.04
CA ALA A 130 0.33 -1.18 -21.83
C ALA A 130 1.40 -0.18 -21.37
N ALA A 131 1.34 0.25 -20.12
CA ALA A 131 2.32 1.16 -19.53
C ALA A 131 2.37 1.01 -17.99
N ALA A 132 3.54 1.30 -17.42
CA ALA A 132 3.71 1.56 -15.99
C ALA A 132 3.38 3.04 -15.74
N VAL A 133 2.10 3.33 -15.46
CA VAL A 133 1.58 4.71 -15.36
C VAL A 133 1.74 5.34 -13.97
N ALA A 134 2.21 4.58 -12.97
CA ALA A 134 2.45 5.11 -11.64
C ALA A 134 3.67 6.04 -11.66
N PHE A 135 3.51 7.30 -11.23
CA PHE A 135 4.60 8.29 -11.16
C PHE A 135 5.69 7.89 -10.16
N ASP A 136 5.37 7.02 -9.21
CA ASP A 136 6.28 6.36 -8.27
C ASP A 136 6.72 4.97 -8.76
N ALA A 137 6.70 4.71 -10.07
CA ALA A 137 7.25 3.48 -10.61
C ALA A 137 8.78 3.45 -10.42
N PRO A 138 9.35 2.34 -9.95
CA PRO A 138 10.80 2.13 -9.94
C PRO A 138 11.38 2.27 -11.34
N ILE A 139 12.52 2.95 -11.47
CA ILE A 139 13.12 3.27 -12.79
C ILE A 139 13.37 2.03 -13.65
N ASP A 140 13.83 0.94 -13.06
CA ASP A 140 14.05 -0.33 -13.76
C ASP A 140 12.76 -0.91 -14.35
N SER A 141 11.67 -0.88 -13.57
CA SER A 141 10.34 -1.31 -14.06
C SER A 141 9.78 -0.37 -15.13
N ALA A 142 9.96 0.93 -14.97
CA ALA A 142 9.55 1.91 -15.98
C ALA A 142 10.33 1.73 -17.29
N VAL A 143 11.63 1.46 -17.24
CA VAL A 143 12.46 1.16 -18.40
C VAL A 143 11.99 -0.11 -19.11
N GLU A 144 11.75 -1.21 -18.39
CA GLU A 144 11.33 -2.48 -19.02
C GLU A 144 9.96 -2.36 -19.72
N VAL A 145 9.01 -1.61 -19.13
CA VAL A 145 7.64 -1.53 -19.66
C VAL A 145 7.45 -0.34 -20.61
N ASN A 146 7.87 0.87 -20.22
CA ASN A 146 7.57 2.09 -20.99
C ASN A 146 8.63 2.38 -22.07
N LEU A 147 9.91 2.02 -21.81
CA LEU A 147 10.98 2.29 -22.77
C LEU A 147 11.15 1.11 -23.74
N LEU A 148 11.35 -0.10 -23.24
CA LEU A 148 11.59 -1.28 -24.05
C LEU A 148 10.30 -1.91 -24.59
N GLY A 149 9.19 -1.84 -23.84
CA GLY A 149 7.91 -2.46 -24.20
C GLY A 149 7.39 -2.13 -25.59
N PRO A 150 7.29 -0.84 -25.99
CA PRO A 150 6.85 -0.47 -27.34
C PRO A 150 7.70 -1.10 -28.45
N SER A 151 9.04 -1.07 -28.32
CA SER A 151 9.95 -1.66 -29.28
C SER A 151 9.84 -3.18 -29.31
N ARG A 152 9.62 -3.86 -28.17
CA ARG A 152 9.34 -5.30 -28.12
C ARG A 152 8.02 -5.67 -28.83
N VAL A 153 7.01 -4.82 -28.73
CA VAL A 153 5.76 -5.02 -29.50
C VAL A 153 6.05 -4.90 -31.00
N GLY A 154 6.80 -3.88 -31.42
CA GLY A 154 7.24 -3.74 -32.81
C GLY A 154 8.04 -4.97 -33.29
N ALA A 155 9.02 -5.41 -32.50
CA ALA A 155 9.83 -6.60 -32.83
C ALA A 155 8.97 -7.88 -32.93
N ALA A 156 7.96 -8.05 -32.08
CA ALA A 156 7.04 -9.18 -32.15
C ALA A 156 6.18 -9.16 -33.42
N ILE A 157 5.67 -7.97 -33.80
CA ILE A 157 4.94 -7.80 -35.07
C ILE A 157 5.85 -8.14 -36.25
N THR A 158 7.07 -7.61 -36.29
CA THR A 158 8.04 -7.88 -37.38
C THR A 158 8.42 -9.38 -37.39
N ALA A 159 8.60 -10.02 -36.26
CA ALA A 159 8.90 -11.45 -36.20
C ALA A 159 7.74 -12.33 -36.70
N CYS A 160 6.48 -11.85 -36.60
CA CYS A 160 5.32 -12.54 -37.12
C CYS A 160 5.00 -12.23 -38.60
N SER A 161 5.74 -11.35 -39.28
CA SER A 161 5.44 -10.89 -40.65
C SER A 161 5.48 -12.04 -41.64
N ALA A 162 6.50 -12.92 -41.61
CA ALA A 162 6.60 -14.08 -42.49
C ALA A 162 5.44 -15.07 -42.35
N ARG A 163 4.98 -15.28 -41.10
CA ARG A 163 3.79 -16.10 -40.82
C ARG A 163 2.54 -15.41 -41.38
N ARG A 164 2.41 -14.09 -41.20
CA ARG A 164 1.29 -13.30 -41.73
C ARG A 164 1.23 -13.39 -43.25
N GLU A 165 2.36 -13.25 -43.94
CA GLU A 165 2.43 -13.35 -45.40
C GLU A 165 2.03 -14.77 -45.87
N THR A 166 2.33 -15.81 -45.08
CA THR A 166 2.01 -17.19 -45.41
C THR A 166 0.54 -17.51 -45.13
N ASP A 167 0.05 -17.16 -43.92
CA ASP A 167 -1.28 -17.56 -43.44
C ASP A 167 -2.37 -16.60 -43.89
N HIS A 168 -2.01 -15.33 -44.19
CA HIS A 168 -2.94 -14.25 -44.56
C HIS A 168 -2.38 -13.38 -45.72
N PRO A 169 -2.12 -13.93 -46.88
CA PRO A 169 -1.42 -13.24 -48.00
C PRO A 169 -2.15 -12.00 -48.51
N ASP A 170 -3.48 -11.93 -48.30
CA ASP A 170 -4.32 -10.81 -48.75
C ASP A 170 -4.39 -9.63 -47.76
N LYS A 171 -3.83 -9.81 -46.55
CA LYS A 171 -3.84 -8.77 -45.53
C LYS A 171 -2.68 -7.77 -45.68
N ALA A 172 -2.98 -6.48 -45.60
CA ALA A 172 -1.99 -5.41 -45.50
C ALA A 172 -1.06 -5.56 -44.27
N PRO A 173 0.11 -4.94 -44.21
CA PRO A 173 0.95 -4.92 -43.01
C PRO A 173 0.19 -4.46 -41.78
N THR A 174 0.53 -5.07 -40.63
CA THR A 174 -0.13 -4.76 -39.35
C THR A 174 0.11 -3.29 -38.95
N HIS A 175 -0.95 -2.53 -38.75
CA HIS A 175 -0.90 -1.14 -38.27
C HIS A 175 -0.69 -1.09 -36.75
N LEU A 176 0.40 -0.49 -36.30
CA LEU A 176 0.67 -0.30 -34.85
C LEU A 176 0.18 1.08 -34.40
N VAL A 177 -0.83 1.11 -33.54
CA VAL A 177 -1.28 2.31 -32.84
C VAL A 177 -0.72 2.27 -31.42
N THR A 178 0.27 3.11 -31.12
CA THR A 178 0.92 3.12 -29.80
C THR A 178 0.49 4.31 -28.96
N VAL A 179 0.14 4.08 -27.69
CA VAL A 179 -0.25 5.13 -26.77
C VAL A 179 0.98 5.61 -25.98
N SER A 180 1.35 6.88 -26.22
CA SER A 180 2.40 7.61 -25.52
C SER A 180 1.80 8.58 -24.49
N THR A 181 2.32 9.78 -24.35
CA THR A 181 1.76 10.87 -23.54
C THR A 181 2.15 12.23 -24.14
N ALA A 182 1.30 13.23 -24.02
CA ALA A 182 1.63 14.62 -24.38
C ALA A 182 2.73 15.18 -23.45
N TYR A 183 2.81 14.71 -22.21
CA TYR A 183 3.79 15.16 -21.20
C TYR A 183 5.25 14.73 -21.48
N LEU A 184 5.51 14.00 -22.56
CA LEU A 184 6.88 13.80 -23.04
C LEU A 184 7.56 15.13 -23.44
N ALA A 185 6.80 16.20 -23.63
CA ALA A 185 7.32 17.56 -23.82
C ALA A 185 8.14 18.06 -22.58
N GLY A 186 7.98 17.43 -21.42
CA GLY A 186 8.75 17.74 -20.21
C GLY A 186 8.56 19.16 -19.72
N THR A 187 9.67 19.90 -19.53
CA THR A 187 9.68 21.31 -19.09
C THR A 187 9.57 22.30 -20.25
N HIS A 188 9.00 21.88 -21.39
CA HIS A 188 8.74 22.78 -22.51
C HIS A 188 7.77 23.89 -22.11
N MET A 189 8.01 25.09 -22.62
CA MET A 189 7.15 26.27 -22.42
C MET A 189 6.51 26.67 -23.73
N GLY A 190 5.19 26.94 -23.74
CA GLY A 190 4.43 27.29 -24.92
C GLY A 190 3.93 26.06 -25.71
N HIS A 191 3.70 26.24 -27.01
CA HIS A 191 3.06 25.22 -27.84
C HIS A 191 3.99 24.02 -28.12
N ALA A 192 3.56 22.82 -27.73
CA ALA A 192 4.16 21.55 -28.08
C ALA A 192 3.37 20.93 -29.23
N THR A 193 4.04 20.69 -30.37
CA THR A 193 3.41 20.28 -31.63
C THR A 193 3.40 18.76 -31.82
N GLU A 194 2.49 18.28 -32.69
CA GLU A 194 2.28 16.86 -33.04
C GLU A 194 3.34 16.32 -33.99
N ILE A 195 4.63 16.40 -33.61
CA ILE A 195 5.75 15.93 -34.42
C ILE A 195 6.62 14.95 -33.62
N LEU A 196 7.29 14.04 -34.31
CA LEU A 196 8.30 13.18 -33.69
C LEU A 196 9.53 13.99 -33.28
N ALA A 197 10.19 13.57 -32.22
CA ALA A 197 11.44 14.14 -31.75
C ALA A 197 12.52 14.18 -32.88
N THR A 198 12.59 13.12 -33.68
CA THR A 198 13.51 12.97 -34.82
C THR A 198 13.24 13.96 -35.95
N ASP A 199 12.00 14.39 -36.18
CA ASP A 199 11.58 15.27 -37.25
C ASP A 199 11.77 16.75 -36.91
N ALA A 200 11.65 17.10 -35.62
CA ALA A 200 11.93 18.45 -35.15
C ALA A 200 13.38 18.90 -35.41
N MET A 201 14.34 17.96 -35.46
CA MET A 201 15.74 18.26 -35.83
C MET A 201 15.90 18.54 -37.31
N ARG A 202 15.17 17.85 -38.18
CA ARG A 202 15.26 18.04 -39.64
C ARG A 202 14.70 19.39 -40.09
N SER A 203 13.71 19.93 -39.34
CA SER A 203 13.04 21.20 -39.70
C SER A 203 13.83 22.45 -39.32
N GLY A 204 15.03 22.32 -38.70
CA GLY A 204 15.87 23.47 -38.33
C GLY A 204 15.27 24.37 -37.25
N ALA A 205 14.23 23.91 -36.56
CA ALA A 205 13.61 24.64 -35.47
C ALA A 205 14.59 24.70 -34.30
N ARG A 206 15.33 25.81 -34.17
CA ARG A 206 16.20 26.16 -33.02
C ARG A 206 15.38 26.48 -31.76
N ALA A 207 14.34 25.74 -31.52
CA ALA A 207 13.66 25.81 -30.24
C ALA A 207 14.54 25.09 -29.18
N ARG A 208 14.74 25.71 -28.03
CA ARG A 208 15.25 25.05 -26.82
C ARG A 208 14.19 24.06 -26.34
N THR A 209 13.94 23.02 -27.14
CA THR A 209 12.96 22.00 -26.88
C THR A 209 13.66 20.75 -26.33
N HIS A 210 13.04 20.00 -25.45
CA HIS A 210 13.48 18.68 -25.00
C HIS A 210 13.72 17.71 -26.16
N THR A 211 13.22 17.99 -27.34
CA THR A 211 13.50 17.29 -28.57
C THR A 211 15.01 17.14 -28.84
N THR A 212 15.79 18.17 -28.53
CA THR A 212 17.27 18.13 -28.67
C THR A 212 17.89 17.21 -27.60
N VAL A 213 17.39 17.21 -26.37
CA VAL A 213 17.89 16.38 -25.28
C VAL A 213 17.62 14.91 -25.56
N THR A 214 16.43 14.54 -26.05
CA THR A 214 16.10 13.13 -26.36
C THR A 214 17.00 12.53 -27.42
N THR A 215 17.51 13.30 -28.35
CA THR A 215 18.38 12.79 -29.44
C THR A 215 19.82 12.57 -28.98
N GLU A 216 20.27 13.25 -27.94
CA GLU A 216 21.61 13.10 -27.39
C GLU A 216 21.71 11.97 -26.34
N VAL A 217 20.55 11.51 -25.81
CA VAL A 217 20.53 10.43 -24.82
C VAL A 217 20.80 9.08 -25.47
N ASP A 218 21.82 8.40 -24.98
CA ASP A 218 22.12 6.99 -25.35
C ASP A 218 21.16 6.06 -24.61
N ILE A 219 20.17 5.52 -25.34
CA ILE A 219 19.12 4.67 -24.79
C ILE A 219 19.70 3.40 -24.17
N THR A 220 20.72 2.80 -24.79
CA THR A 220 21.36 1.57 -24.28
C THR A 220 22.02 1.83 -22.92
N ALA A 221 22.76 2.95 -22.82
CA ALA A 221 23.37 3.35 -21.56
C ALA A 221 22.32 3.63 -20.48
N GLU A 222 21.15 4.19 -20.80
CA GLU A 222 20.08 4.41 -19.82
C GLU A 222 19.45 3.10 -19.34
N VAL A 223 19.25 2.13 -20.22
CA VAL A 223 18.75 0.79 -19.87
C VAL A 223 19.73 0.09 -18.93
N ASP A 224 21.01 0.08 -19.27
CA ASP A 224 22.06 -0.54 -18.46
C ASP A 224 22.22 0.17 -17.09
N SER A 225 22.15 1.50 -17.09
CA SER A 225 22.17 2.28 -15.86
C SER A 225 21.02 1.93 -14.92
N ALA A 226 19.79 1.82 -15.42
CA ALA A 226 18.63 1.47 -14.61
C ALA A 226 18.75 0.07 -14.00
N ARG A 227 19.26 -0.90 -14.77
CA ARG A 227 19.53 -2.28 -14.29
C ARG A 227 20.64 -2.32 -13.25
N ASN A 228 21.71 -1.56 -13.46
CA ASN A 228 22.83 -1.45 -12.52
C ASN A 228 22.39 -0.80 -11.20
N ILE A 229 21.61 0.28 -11.23
CA ILE A 229 21.06 0.93 -10.04
C ILE A 229 20.23 -0.07 -9.21
N ARG A 230 19.41 -0.91 -9.85
CA ARG A 230 18.68 -1.98 -9.15
C ARG A 230 19.64 -2.93 -8.43
N SER A 231 20.65 -3.42 -9.12
CA SER A 231 21.65 -4.38 -8.57
C SER A 231 22.42 -3.76 -7.40
N GLU A 232 22.85 -2.51 -7.53
CA GLU A 232 23.59 -1.77 -6.50
C GLU A 232 22.73 -1.56 -5.23
N LEU A 233 21.47 -1.10 -5.40
CA LEU A 233 20.55 -0.87 -4.28
C LEU A 233 20.17 -2.18 -3.58
N GLU A 234 19.95 -3.27 -4.32
CA GLU A 234 19.73 -4.58 -3.72
C GLU A 234 20.95 -5.01 -2.89
N SER A 235 22.17 -4.85 -3.40
CA SER A 235 23.41 -5.16 -2.68
C SER A 235 23.59 -4.25 -1.45
N GLU A 236 23.39 -2.94 -1.59
CA GLU A 236 23.48 -1.99 -0.47
C GLU A 236 22.46 -2.32 0.62
N SER A 237 21.23 -2.68 0.22
CA SER A 237 20.15 -3.02 1.16
C SER A 237 20.50 -4.19 2.08
N ARG A 238 21.39 -5.07 1.65
CA ARG A 238 21.84 -6.30 2.38
C ARG A 238 23.08 -6.07 3.24
N THR A 239 23.65 -4.88 3.23
CA THR A 239 24.80 -4.57 4.10
C THR A 239 24.41 -4.68 5.58
N PRO A 240 25.34 -5.10 6.47
CA PRO A 240 25.05 -5.24 7.92
C PRO A 240 24.48 -3.97 8.54
N THR A 241 24.96 -2.81 8.13
CA THR A 241 24.49 -1.50 8.61
C THR A 241 23.03 -1.26 8.24
N ARG A 242 22.63 -1.55 6.99
CA ARG A 242 21.25 -1.38 6.52
C ARG A 242 20.32 -2.39 7.19
N LEU A 243 20.69 -3.66 7.23
CA LEU A 243 19.90 -4.71 7.88
C LEU A 243 19.65 -4.40 9.36
N THR A 244 20.66 -3.92 10.08
CA THR A 244 20.50 -3.47 11.47
C THR A 244 19.50 -2.31 11.59
N ARG A 245 19.50 -1.36 10.65
CA ARG A 245 18.53 -0.25 10.62
C ARG A 245 17.11 -0.76 10.38
N PHE A 246 16.90 -1.68 9.43
CA PHE A 246 15.57 -2.26 9.15
C PHE A 246 15.06 -3.06 10.34
N THR A 247 15.90 -3.90 10.95
CA THR A 247 15.55 -4.65 12.17
C THR A 247 15.19 -3.71 13.33
N LYS A 248 15.96 -2.63 13.54
CA LYS A 248 15.65 -1.63 14.56
C LYS A 248 14.32 -0.92 14.28
N LYS A 249 14.05 -0.56 13.01
CA LYS A 249 12.79 0.05 12.62
C LYS A 249 11.62 -0.90 12.80
N ALA A 250 11.74 -2.17 12.38
CA ALA A 250 10.73 -3.20 12.59
C ALA A 250 10.40 -3.36 14.08
N ARG A 251 11.42 -3.41 14.95
CA ARG A 251 11.24 -3.48 16.40
C ARG A 251 10.57 -2.24 16.99
N ASN A 252 10.87 -1.06 16.47
CA ASN A 252 10.19 0.17 16.90
C ASN A 252 8.71 0.15 16.53
N GLU A 253 8.34 -0.43 15.39
CA GLU A 253 6.96 -0.51 14.91
C GLU A 253 6.16 -1.62 15.61
N LEU A 254 6.74 -2.81 15.76
CA LEU A 254 6.03 -4.00 16.24
C LEU A 254 6.35 -4.37 17.72
N GLY A 255 7.32 -3.69 18.36
CA GLY A 255 7.68 -4.01 19.74
C GLY A 255 8.31 -5.40 19.88
N ALA A 256 7.85 -6.17 20.87
CA ALA A 256 8.30 -7.54 21.17
C ALA A 256 7.46 -8.61 20.45
N ALA A 257 7.04 -8.37 19.23
CA ALA A 257 6.11 -9.21 18.45
C ALA A 257 6.65 -10.60 18.04
N GLY A 258 7.86 -10.97 18.46
CA GLY A 258 8.49 -12.24 18.09
C GLY A 258 9.47 -12.12 16.91
N THR A 259 10.31 -13.14 16.76
CA THR A 259 11.45 -13.11 15.80
C THR A 259 10.98 -13.18 14.36
N HIS A 260 10.00 -14.02 14.08
CA HIS A 260 9.47 -14.23 12.71
C HIS A 260 8.81 -12.96 12.17
N LEU A 261 7.87 -12.37 12.90
CA LEU A 261 7.19 -11.14 12.48
C LEU A 261 8.14 -9.95 12.35
N LEU A 262 9.14 -9.86 13.24
CA LEU A 262 10.18 -8.83 13.14
C LEU A 262 11.05 -9.03 11.89
N ALA A 263 11.41 -10.27 11.55
CA ALA A 263 12.19 -10.60 10.35
C ALA A 263 11.39 -10.29 9.08
N GLU A 264 10.13 -10.71 9.02
CA GLU A 264 9.23 -10.42 7.91
C GLU A 264 9.04 -8.90 7.72
N ARG A 265 8.80 -8.18 8.81
CA ARG A 265 8.66 -6.71 8.75
C ARG A 265 9.96 -6.02 8.32
N ALA A 266 11.11 -6.49 8.81
CA ALA A 266 12.42 -5.96 8.42
C ALA A 266 12.69 -6.20 6.93
N GLU A 267 12.35 -7.39 6.39
CA GLU A 267 12.47 -7.68 4.97
C GLU A 267 11.53 -6.80 4.13
N LYS A 268 10.29 -6.60 4.57
CA LYS A 268 9.37 -5.67 3.91
C LYS A 268 9.91 -4.24 3.92
N LEU A 269 10.46 -3.77 5.03
CA LEU A 269 11.10 -2.45 5.11
C LEU A 269 12.33 -2.33 4.20
N ARG A 270 13.08 -3.41 4.01
CA ARG A 270 14.18 -3.48 3.05
C ARG A 270 13.66 -3.32 1.61
N GLN A 271 12.63 -4.08 1.25
CA GLN A 271 12.01 -4.01 -0.08
C GLN A 271 11.40 -2.63 -0.34
N ASP A 272 10.69 -2.07 0.63
CA ASP A 272 10.12 -0.72 0.55
C ASP A 272 11.22 0.34 0.37
N TRP A 273 12.37 0.18 1.05
CA TRP A 273 13.52 1.05 0.90
C TRP A 273 14.15 0.96 -0.50
N VAL A 274 14.36 -0.25 -1.03
CA VAL A 274 14.88 -0.45 -2.39
C VAL A 274 13.94 0.19 -3.41
N ARG A 275 12.63 -0.07 -3.29
CA ARG A 275 11.62 0.53 -4.16
C ARG A 275 11.67 2.06 -4.11
N ALA A 276 11.65 2.66 -2.92
CA ALA A 276 11.70 4.11 -2.76
C ALA A 276 12.98 4.72 -3.32
N SER A 277 14.12 4.04 -3.16
CA SER A 277 15.41 4.49 -3.70
C SER A 277 15.45 4.42 -5.23
N LEU A 278 14.84 3.40 -5.85
CA LEU A 278 14.69 3.29 -7.31
C LEU A 278 13.78 4.39 -7.88
N VAL A 279 12.69 4.72 -7.19
CA VAL A 279 11.80 5.84 -7.56
C VAL A 279 12.57 7.16 -7.51
N GLU A 280 13.31 7.39 -6.44
CA GLU A 280 14.10 8.62 -6.27
C GLU A 280 15.21 8.73 -7.33
N ALA A 281 15.94 7.66 -7.61
CA ALA A 281 16.96 7.63 -8.66
C ALA A 281 16.36 7.94 -10.04
N GLY A 282 15.19 7.34 -10.35
CA GLY A 282 14.47 7.60 -11.60
C GLY A 282 14.02 9.04 -11.74
N ARG A 283 13.47 9.61 -10.65
CA ARG A 283 13.07 11.02 -10.61
C ARG A 283 14.26 11.96 -10.79
N ALA A 284 15.34 11.72 -10.06
CA ALA A 284 16.54 12.55 -10.16
C ALA A 284 17.14 12.51 -11.58
N ARG A 285 17.18 11.31 -12.21
CA ARG A 285 17.66 11.17 -13.59
C ARG A 285 16.76 11.90 -14.60
N ALA A 286 15.44 11.72 -14.50
CA ALA A 286 14.47 12.39 -15.34
C ALA A 286 14.60 13.92 -15.23
N GLN A 287 14.66 14.46 -14.01
CA GLN A 287 14.80 15.90 -13.77
C GLN A 287 16.11 16.47 -14.30
N ALA A 288 17.22 15.74 -14.17
CA ALA A 288 18.50 16.14 -14.74
C ALA A 288 18.47 16.28 -16.28
N LEU A 289 17.54 15.58 -16.92
CA LEU A 289 17.33 15.60 -18.38
C LEU A 289 16.12 16.44 -18.80
N GLY A 290 15.40 17.08 -17.84
CA GLY A 290 14.31 18.00 -18.11
C GLY A 290 12.92 17.39 -18.15
N TRP A 291 12.73 16.18 -17.62
CA TRP A 291 11.39 15.59 -17.40
C TRP A 291 10.97 15.65 -15.94
N PRO A 292 9.66 15.73 -15.65
CA PRO A 292 9.18 15.80 -14.27
C PRO A 292 9.45 14.52 -13.47
N ASP A 293 9.39 13.36 -14.12
CA ASP A 293 9.50 12.03 -13.50
C ASP A 293 9.96 10.94 -14.48
N ALA A 294 10.15 9.73 -13.95
CA ALA A 294 10.56 8.57 -14.72
C ALA A 294 9.51 8.13 -15.76
N TYR A 295 8.21 8.40 -15.55
CA TYR A 295 7.15 8.03 -16.48
C TYR A 295 7.29 8.81 -17.80
N ALA A 296 7.27 10.14 -17.74
CA ALA A 296 7.41 10.99 -18.92
C ALA A 296 8.74 10.75 -19.64
N PHE A 297 9.84 10.60 -18.88
CA PHE A 297 11.17 10.29 -19.39
C PHE A 297 11.21 8.96 -20.17
N THR A 298 10.75 7.87 -19.56
CA THR A 298 10.79 6.54 -20.18
C THR A 298 9.83 6.42 -21.36
N LYS A 299 8.69 7.11 -21.35
CA LYS A 299 7.76 7.20 -22.49
C LYS A 299 8.40 7.92 -23.68
N ALA A 300 9.11 9.03 -23.43
CA ALA A 300 9.81 9.78 -24.48
C ALA A 300 10.88 8.93 -25.18
N LEU A 301 11.70 8.22 -24.40
CA LEU A 301 12.72 7.34 -24.97
C LEU A 301 12.13 6.10 -25.64
N GLY A 302 11.02 5.55 -25.10
CA GLY A 302 10.33 4.39 -25.67
C GLY A 302 9.70 4.67 -27.02
N GLU A 303 9.07 5.84 -27.19
CA GLU A 303 8.54 6.29 -28.47
C GLU A 303 9.66 6.44 -29.50
N ARG A 304 10.76 7.09 -29.12
CA ARG A 304 11.94 7.22 -29.99
C ARG A 304 12.52 5.87 -30.38
N LEU A 305 12.73 4.97 -29.42
CA LEU A 305 13.28 3.64 -29.66
C LEU A 305 12.42 2.83 -30.63
N LEU A 306 11.10 2.86 -30.45
CA LEU A 306 10.15 2.17 -31.31
C LEU A 306 10.30 2.63 -32.76
N VAL A 307 10.22 3.92 -32.99
CA VAL A 307 10.25 4.48 -34.37
C VAL A 307 11.63 4.32 -35.03
N THR A 308 12.71 4.38 -34.24
CA THR A 308 14.07 4.20 -34.74
C THR A 308 14.37 2.75 -35.11
N ASN A 309 13.90 1.78 -34.30
CA ASN A 309 14.20 0.37 -34.51
C ASN A 309 13.26 -0.31 -35.51
N HIS A 310 12.08 0.26 -35.77
CA HIS A 310 11.07 -0.35 -36.64
C HIS A 310 10.56 0.66 -37.69
N PRO A 311 11.45 1.22 -38.53
CA PRO A 311 11.05 2.20 -39.54
C PRO A 311 10.15 1.61 -40.63
N GLU A 312 10.13 0.29 -40.77
CA GLU A 312 9.33 -0.45 -41.74
C GLU A 312 7.86 -0.61 -41.28
N LEU A 313 7.58 -0.48 -39.97
CA LEU A 313 6.23 -0.66 -39.46
C LEU A 313 5.38 0.60 -39.70
N PRO A 314 4.12 0.43 -40.15
CA PRO A 314 3.16 1.54 -40.17
C PRO A 314 2.70 1.89 -38.74
N ILE A 315 3.21 3.02 -38.21
CA ILE A 315 3.01 3.44 -36.83
C ILE A 315 2.16 4.70 -36.75
N THR A 316 1.18 4.71 -35.87
CA THR A 316 0.50 5.90 -35.36
C THR A 316 0.75 6.06 -33.87
N VAL A 317 1.23 7.21 -33.43
CA VAL A 317 1.47 7.55 -32.02
C VAL A 317 0.33 8.41 -31.52
N VAL A 318 -0.38 7.98 -30.49
CA VAL A 318 -1.42 8.75 -29.82
C VAL A 318 -0.87 9.23 -28.48
N ARG A 319 -0.88 10.53 -28.23
CA ARG A 319 -0.34 11.18 -27.03
C ARG A 319 -1.45 11.88 -26.24
N PRO A 320 -2.15 11.18 -25.34
CA PRO A 320 -3.13 11.83 -24.48
C PRO A 320 -2.46 12.72 -23.45
N SER A 321 -3.17 13.77 -23.02
CA SER A 321 -2.87 14.51 -21.80
C SER A 321 -3.27 13.70 -20.57
N ILE A 322 -3.60 14.31 -19.42
CA ILE A 322 -4.06 13.59 -18.22
C ILE A 322 -5.46 13.01 -18.50
N ILE A 323 -5.56 11.68 -18.41
CA ILE A 323 -6.83 10.98 -18.65
C ILE A 323 -7.64 10.89 -17.38
N GLU A 324 -8.84 11.49 -17.37
CA GLU A 324 -9.78 11.53 -16.26
C GLU A 324 -11.03 10.66 -16.53
N SER A 325 -12.02 10.71 -15.63
CA SER A 325 -13.26 9.95 -15.75
C SER A 325 -13.99 10.18 -17.08
N ALA A 326 -14.79 9.22 -17.50
CA ALA A 326 -15.56 9.33 -18.75
C ALA A 326 -16.53 10.51 -18.73
N LEU A 327 -16.59 11.26 -19.83
CA LEU A 327 -17.60 12.30 -20.04
C LEU A 327 -19.00 11.66 -20.20
N ALA A 328 -19.09 10.65 -21.08
CA ALA A 328 -20.35 10.02 -21.43
C ALA A 328 -20.26 8.48 -21.51
N GLU A 329 -19.11 7.93 -21.93
CA GLU A 329 -18.98 6.53 -22.34
C GLU A 329 -17.95 5.73 -21.53
N PRO A 330 -18.27 4.52 -20.99
CA PRO A 330 -19.50 3.72 -21.18
C PRO A 330 -20.72 4.28 -20.41
N HIS A 331 -20.47 5.09 -19.39
CA HIS A 331 -21.45 5.91 -18.67
C HIS A 331 -20.73 7.13 -18.07
N PRO A 332 -21.42 8.25 -17.85
CA PRO A 332 -20.83 9.42 -17.24
C PRO A 332 -20.13 9.09 -15.92
N GLY A 333 -18.95 9.64 -15.71
CA GLY A 333 -18.16 9.46 -14.50
C GLY A 333 -17.44 8.12 -14.35
N TRP A 334 -17.54 7.19 -15.31
CA TRP A 334 -16.80 5.93 -15.18
C TRP A 334 -15.29 6.18 -14.99
N ILE A 335 -14.74 5.60 -13.92
CA ILE A 335 -13.33 5.71 -13.56
C ILE A 335 -12.81 4.39 -13.00
N ARG A 336 -11.53 4.09 -13.23
CA ARG A 336 -10.87 2.88 -12.72
C ARG A 336 -9.58 3.20 -11.99
N GLY A 337 -9.67 3.25 -10.65
CA GLY A 337 -8.56 3.59 -9.76
C GLY A 337 -8.26 5.09 -9.73
N PHE A 338 -7.61 5.54 -8.67
CA PHE A 338 -7.17 6.92 -8.50
C PHE A 338 -5.73 7.08 -8.97
N ARG A 339 -5.44 8.16 -9.71
CA ARG A 339 -4.13 8.32 -10.36
C ARG A 339 -3.49 9.70 -10.25
N MET A 340 -4.27 10.78 -10.39
CA MET A 340 -3.75 12.14 -10.48
C MET A 340 -4.42 13.09 -9.50
N ALA A 341 -5.57 13.70 -9.89
CA ALA A 341 -6.23 14.73 -9.12
C ALA A 341 -7.04 14.16 -7.95
N GLU A 342 -7.61 12.97 -8.09
CA GLU A 342 -8.57 12.42 -7.15
C GLU A 342 -8.00 12.22 -5.72
N PRO A 343 -6.75 11.71 -5.52
CA PRO A 343 -6.16 11.65 -4.19
C PRO A 343 -5.99 13.03 -3.54
N ILE A 344 -5.72 14.06 -4.34
CA ILE A 344 -5.57 15.45 -3.87
C ILE A 344 -6.93 16.01 -3.50
N ILE A 345 -7.93 15.84 -4.38
CA ILE A 345 -9.33 16.25 -4.17
C ILE A 345 -9.88 15.63 -2.88
N ILE A 346 -9.75 14.33 -2.70
CA ILE A 346 -10.22 13.64 -1.48
C ILE A 346 -9.44 14.07 -0.23
N SER A 347 -8.14 14.35 -0.35
CA SER A 347 -7.34 14.84 0.78
C SER A 347 -7.77 16.26 1.19
N TYR A 348 -8.09 17.11 0.23
CA TYR A 348 -8.66 18.43 0.47
C TYR A 348 -10.05 18.33 1.13
N ALA A 349 -10.95 17.55 0.57
CA ALA A 349 -12.30 17.34 1.10
C ALA A 349 -12.31 16.79 2.54
N ARG A 350 -11.27 16.05 2.93
CA ARG A 350 -11.04 15.58 4.32
C ARG A 350 -10.36 16.61 5.22
N GLY A 351 -10.15 17.84 4.73
CA GLY A 351 -9.44 18.89 5.47
C GLY A 351 -7.97 18.62 5.75
N LEU A 352 -7.36 17.64 5.06
CA LEU A 352 -5.96 17.24 5.25
C LEU A 352 -4.99 18.11 4.46
N LEU A 353 -5.40 18.58 3.29
CA LEU A 353 -4.70 19.56 2.47
C LEU A 353 -5.45 20.89 2.56
N LYS A 354 -4.70 21.97 2.84
CA LYS A 354 -5.21 23.35 2.86
C LYS A 354 -4.62 24.16 1.71
N GLU A 355 -3.57 23.66 1.12
CA GLU A 355 -2.82 24.31 0.05
C GLU A 355 -2.13 23.25 -0.81
N PHE A 356 -2.03 23.50 -2.10
CA PHE A 356 -1.28 22.67 -3.03
C PHE A 356 -0.59 23.59 -4.05
N PRO A 357 0.65 23.28 -4.48
CA PRO A 357 1.37 24.11 -5.42
C PRO A 357 0.66 24.14 -6.79
N GLY A 358 0.73 25.27 -7.46
CA GLY A 358 0.20 25.45 -8.80
C GLY A 358 0.10 26.91 -9.17
N ILE A 359 -0.06 27.17 -10.46
CA ILE A 359 -0.26 28.51 -11.04
C ILE A 359 -1.75 28.63 -11.36
N PRO A 360 -2.54 29.49 -10.68
CA PRO A 360 -3.98 29.56 -10.88
C PRO A 360 -4.39 29.84 -12.33
N GLU A 361 -3.60 30.67 -13.02
CA GLU A 361 -3.80 31.04 -14.41
C GLU A 361 -3.33 29.96 -15.41
N GLY A 362 -2.56 28.97 -14.92
CA GLY A 362 -2.05 27.85 -15.72
C GLY A 362 -3.18 26.96 -16.22
N VAL A 363 -2.96 26.38 -17.39
CA VAL A 363 -3.90 25.43 -17.99
C VAL A 363 -3.62 24.03 -17.44
N THR A 364 -4.63 23.41 -16.85
CA THR A 364 -4.61 21.99 -16.49
C THR A 364 -5.14 21.21 -17.67
N ASP A 365 -4.25 20.53 -18.40
CA ASP A 365 -4.65 19.80 -19.59
C ASP A 365 -5.10 18.39 -19.20
N VAL A 366 -6.40 18.19 -19.18
CA VAL A 366 -7.10 16.94 -18.84
C VAL A 366 -8.04 16.54 -19.96
N VAL A 367 -8.27 15.26 -20.15
CA VAL A 367 -9.16 14.73 -21.19
C VAL A 367 -9.93 13.52 -20.66
N PRO A 368 -11.26 13.43 -20.87
CA PRO A 368 -12.04 12.25 -20.54
C PRO A 368 -11.58 11.00 -21.29
N VAL A 369 -11.65 9.84 -20.63
CA VAL A 369 -11.13 8.56 -21.17
C VAL A 369 -11.85 8.12 -22.44
N ASP A 370 -13.11 8.43 -22.57
CA ASP A 370 -13.93 8.09 -23.74
C ASP A 370 -13.51 8.86 -24.99
N LEU A 371 -13.09 10.13 -24.87
CA LEU A 371 -12.52 10.89 -25.98
C LEU A 371 -11.21 10.25 -26.45
N VAL A 372 -10.38 9.80 -25.53
CA VAL A 372 -9.10 9.13 -25.85
C VAL A 372 -9.35 7.79 -26.54
N ALA A 373 -10.30 7.00 -26.04
CA ALA A 373 -10.67 5.72 -26.66
C ALA A 373 -11.23 5.92 -28.08
N ALA A 374 -12.10 6.93 -28.28
CA ALA A 374 -12.65 7.28 -29.58
C ALA A 374 -11.57 7.72 -30.57
N ALA A 375 -10.61 8.57 -30.13
CA ALA A 375 -9.49 9.01 -30.96
C ALA A 375 -8.58 7.82 -31.39
N ILE A 376 -8.31 6.87 -30.51
CA ILE A 376 -7.55 5.65 -30.83
C ILE A 376 -8.28 4.79 -31.86
N ILE A 377 -9.60 4.60 -31.72
CA ILE A 377 -10.43 3.83 -32.66
C ILE A 377 -10.48 4.54 -34.02
N ALA A 378 -10.65 5.85 -34.04
CA ALA A 378 -10.65 6.63 -35.26
C ALA A 378 -9.27 6.59 -35.97
N ALA A 379 -8.18 6.65 -35.21
CA ALA A 379 -6.82 6.51 -35.74
C ALA A 379 -6.57 5.11 -36.37
N ALA A 380 -7.10 4.04 -35.71
CA ALA A 380 -7.05 2.69 -36.24
C ALA A 380 -7.87 2.54 -37.53
N ALA A 381 -9.08 3.11 -37.58
CA ALA A 381 -9.95 3.11 -38.74
C ALA A 381 -9.37 3.91 -39.93
N ALA A 382 -8.74 5.05 -39.65
CA ALA A 382 -8.06 5.88 -40.68
C ALA A 382 -6.87 5.16 -41.34
N GLY A 383 -6.38 4.08 -40.75
CA GLY A 383 -5.22 3.36 -41.22
C GLY A 383 -3.90 4.13 -41.07
N PRO A 384 -2.76 3.55 -41.48
CA PRO A 384 -1.46 4.18 -41.36
C PRO A 384 -1.28 5.31 -42.37
N SER A 385 -0.37 6.24 -42.09
CA SER A 385 0.07 7.23 -43.06
C SER A 385 0.95 6.58 -44.13
N ALA A 386 0.85 7.04 -45.39
CA ALA A 386 1.61 6.48 -46.49
C ALA A 386 3.11 6.84 -46.44
N SER A 387 3.49 7.93 -45.78
CA SER A 387 4.81 8.53 -45.92
C SER A 387 5.60 8.66 -44.61
N SER A 388 4.95 8.61 -43.42
CA SER A 388 5.62 8.85 -42.15
C SER A 388 4.81 8.35 -40.96
N THR A 389 5.46 8.20 -39.80
CA THR A 389 4.75 7.97 -38.53
C THR A 389 3.84 9.16 -38.20
N ARG A 390 2.54 8.88 -38.04
CA ARG A 390 1.57 9.88 -37.63
C ARG A 390 1.64 10.08 -36.10
N VAL A 391 1.57 11.33 -35.65
CA VAL A 391 1.48 11.70 -34.25
C VAL A 391 0.21 12.48 -34.01
N LEU A 392 -0.58 12.10 -33.00
CA LEU A 392 -1.82 12.76 -32.60
C LEU A 392 -1.74 13.10 -31.12
N HIS A 393 -2.00 14.35 -30.73
CA HIS A 393 -2.25 14.70 -29.35
C HIS A 393 -3.75 14.64 -29.08
N VAL A 394 -4.14 14.00 -27.97
CA VAL A 394 -5.51 14.03 -27.43
C VAL A 394 -5.49 14.84 -26.16
N ALA A 395 -5.73 16.15 -26.29
CA ALA A 395 -5.50 17.16 -25.27
C ALA A 395 -6.52 18.29 -25.40
N SER A 396 -6.89 18.91 -24.29
CA SER A 396 -7.91 19.98 -24.25
C SER A 396 -7.31 21.38 -24.22
N GLY A 397 -6.09 21.54 -23.72
CA GLY A 397 -5.53 22.81 -23.27
C GLY A 397 -5.48 23.94 -24.31
N VAL A 398 -5.32 23.63 -25.60
CA VAL A 398 -5.38 24.63 -26.70
C VAL A 398 -6.81 24.83 -27.21
N ARG A 399 -7.58 23.75 -27.32
CA ARG A 399 -8.90 23.76 -27.98
C ARG A 399 -10.00 24.24 -27.03
N ASN A 400 -9.90 23.85 -25.74
CA ASN A 400 -10.86 24.16 -24.68
C ASN A 400 -10.11 24.27 -23.32
N PRO A 401 -9.44 25.41 -23.07
CA PRO A 401 -8.53 25.54 -21.93
C PRO A 401 -9.26 25.53 -20.58
N PHE A 402 -8.84 24.65 -19.69
CA PHE A 402 -9.32 24.56 -18.32
C PHE A 402 -8.25 25.05 -17.34
N ARG A 403 -8.54 26.12 -16.59
CA ARG A 403 -7.57 26.76 -15.68
C ARG A 403 -7.53 26.09 -14.32
N TYR A 404 -6.34 25.98 -13.75
CA TYR A 404 -6.15 25.36 -12.44
C TYR A 404 -6.93 26.08 -11.33
N GLY A 405 -6.97 27.41 -11.35
CA GLY A 405 -7.79 28.21 -10.42
C GLY A 405 -9.27 27.87 -10.51
N HIS A 406 -9.81 27.74 -11.73
CA HIS A 406 -11.21 27.39 -11.95
C HIS A 406 -11.55 25.98 -11.45
N LEU A 407 -10.68 24.98 -11.71
CA LEU A 407 -10.84 23.64 -11.10
C LEU A 407 -10.94 23.70 -9.57
N VAL A 408 -10.06 24.47 -8.94
CA VAL A 408 -10.05 24.61 -7.49
C VAL A 408 -11.33 25.29 -6.96
N GLU A 409 -11.82 26.33 -7.64
CA GLU A 409 -13.08 27.02 -7.32
C GLU A 409 -14.27 26.06 -7.36
N LEU A 410 -14.39 25.26 -8.43
CA LEU A 410 -15.48 24.26 -8.58
C LEU A 410 -15.37 23.17 -7.47
N VAL A 411 -14.18 22.65 -7.20
CA VAL A 411 -13.97 21.66 -6.14
C VAL A 411 -14.33 22.22 -4.76
N GLN A 412 -13.95 23.47 -4.46
CA GLN A 412 -14.26 24.13 -3.19
C GLN A 412 -15.77 24.37 -3.04
N ALA A 413 -16.41 24.90 -4.08
CA ALA A 413 -17.86 25.13 -4.10
C ALA A 413 -18.61 23.82 -3.87
N TRP A 414 -18.28 22.79 -4.62
CA TRP A 414 -18.95 21.49 -4.53
C TRP A 414 -18.86 20.85 -3.14
N PHE A 415 -17.68 20.81 -2.52
CA PHE A 415 -17.51 20.23 -1.17
C PHE A 415 -18.04 21.14 -0.05
N THR A 416 -18.30 22.42 -0.31
CA THR A 416 -19.01 23.29 0.61
C THR A 416 -20.50 22.92 0.65
N GLU A 417 -21.09 22.59 -0.50
CA GLU A 417 -22.48 22.14 -0.60
C GLU A 417 -22.65 20.66 -0.26
N HIS A 418 -21.66 19.83 -0.58
CA HIS A 418 -21.64 18.38 -0.41
C HIS A 418 -20.51 17.94 0.54
N PRO A 419 -20.55 18.29 1.84
CA PRO A 419 -19.45 18.01 2.76
C PRO A 419 -19.26 16.50 3.01
N ILE A 420 -18.01 16.07 3.17
CA ILE A 420 -17.69 14.76 3.70
C ILE A 420 -17.89 14.79 5.23
N TYR A 421 -18.36 13.70 5.80
CA TYR A 421 -18.58 13.57 7.23
C TYR A 421 -17.47 12.74 7.89
N ASP A 422 -17.02 13.18 9.07
CA ASP A 422 -16.04 12.48 9.88
C ASP A 422 -16.62 11.24 10.59
N SER A 423 -15.82 10.58 11.43
CA SER A 423 -16.25 9.42 12.21
C SER A 423 -17.38 9.75 13.20
N ASP A 424 -17.45 10.99 13.65
CA ASP A 424 -18.41 11.45 14.67
C ASP A 424 -19.71 11.98 14.02
N GLY A 425 -19.79 11.94 12.69
CA GLY A 425 -20.92 12.40 11.89
C GLY A 425 -21.00 13.94 11.79
N GLN A 426 -19.86 14.63 12.00
CA GLN A 426 -19.77 16.06 11.79
C GLN A 426 -19.31 16.36 10.36
N PRO A 427 -19.87 17.39 9.69
CA PRO A 427 -19.39 17.78 8.37
C PRO A 427 -17.98 18.37 8.46
N ILE A 428 -17.11 17.92 7.56
CA ILE A 428 -15.76 18.47 7.42
C ILE A 428 -15.85 19.72 6.55
N MET A 429 -15.64 20.87 7.16
CA MET A 429 -15.58 22.14 6.45
C MET A 429 -14.24 22.24 5.71
N VAL A 430 -14.29 22.36 4.39
CA VAL A 430 -13.11 22.55 3.56
C VAL A 430 -12.52 23.94 3.78
N PRO A 431 -11.19 24.08 3.93
CA PRO A 431 -10.55 25.38 4.07
C PRO A 431 -10.48 26.13 2.75
N ASP A 432 -10.31 27.45 2.81
CA ASP A 432 -9.95 28.23 1.63
C ASP A 432 -8.62 27.72 1.04
N TRP A 433 -8.61 27.51 -0.27
CA TRP A 433 -7.43 27.02 -0.96
C TRP A 433 -6.44 28.15 -1.21
N SER A 434 -5.17 27.87 -1.03
CA SER A 434 -4.10 28.79 -1.37
C SER A 434 -3.08 28.13 -2.30
N PHE A 435 -2.41 28.94 -3.11
CA PHE A 435 -1.45 28.52 -4.13
C PHE A 435 -0.01 28.92 -3.76
N PRO A 436 0.58 28.36 -2.70
CA PRO A 436 1.97 28.66 -2.35
C PRO A 436 2.92 27.93 -3.29
N GLY A 437 4.10 28.51 -3.49
CA GLY A 437 5.13 27.83 -4.29
C GLY A 437 5.54 26.48 -3.66
N ARG A 438 5.81 25.50 -4.51
CA ARG A 438 6.09 24.09 -4.18
C ARG A 438 7.11 23.91 -3.04
N GLY A 439 8.20 24.71 -3.05
CA GLY A 439 9.23 24.66 -2.01
C GLY A 439 8.76 25.09 -0.61
N ARG A 440 7.70 25.92 -0.52
CA ARG A 440 7.09 26.33 0.77
C ARG A 440 6.26 25.17 1.32
N VAL A 441 5.41 24.56 0.53
CA VAL A 441 4.55 23.43 0.92
C VAL A 441 5.40 22.24 1.37
N GLN A 442 6.43 21.87 0.61
CA GLN A 442 7.35 20.81 0.99
C GLN A 442 8.02 21.04 2.34
N ARG A 443 8.51 22.26 2.60
CA ARG A 443 9.14 22.58 3.89
C ARG A 443 8.15 22.52 5.05
N GLN A 444 6.92 22.99 4.85
CA GLN A 444 5.87 22.99 5.87
C GLN A 444 5.44 21.57 6.22
N LEU A 445 5.14 20.73 5.22
CA LEU A 445 4.76 19.32 5.42
C LEU A 445 5.92 18.51 6.03
N SER A 446 7.16 18.75 5.60
CA SER A 446 8.35 18.10 6.18
C SER A 446 8.54 18.46 7.66
N ARG A 447 8.34 19.72 8.05
CA ARG A 447 8.40 20.16 9.45
C ARG A 447 7.28 19.53 10.28
N ALA A 448 6.04 19.50 9.75
CA ALA A 448 4.91 18.86 10.41
C ALA A 448 5.16 17.36 10.62
N ASN A 449 5.67 16.66 9.61
CA ASN A 449 6.02 15.23 9.71
C ASN A 449 7.13 14.99 10.76
N THR A 450 8.14 15.84 10.81
CA THR A 450 9.22 15.75 11.82
C THR A 450 8.69 15.96 13.24
N ALA A 451 7.83 16.97 13.45
CA ALA A 451 7.23 17.26 14.76
C ALA A 451 6.30 16.12 15.23
N LEU A 452 5.45 15.61 14.33
CA LEU A 452 4.56 14.47 14.62
C LEU A 452 5.37 13.19 14.92
N GLY A 453 6.45 12.94 14.19
CA GLY A 453 7.36 11.83 14.45
C GLY A 453 8.10 11.92 15.79
N PHE A 454 8.38 13.12 16.27
CA PHE A 454 8.93 13.34 17.62
C PHE A 454 7.85 13.05 18.69
N ALA A 455 6.64 13.59 18.52
CA ALA A 455 5.51 13.35 19.43
C ALA A 455 5.16 11.86 19.54
N GLU A 456 5.11 11.14 18.40
CA GLU A 456 4.87 9.70 18.36
C GLU A 456 5.94 8.92 19.13
N ARG A 457 7.23 9.24 18.94
CA ARG A 457 8.33 8.60 19.69
C ARG A 457 8.21 8.82 21.19
N LEU A 458 7.83 10.02 21.61
CA LEU A 458 7.64 10.36 23.02
C LEU A 458 6.47 9.55 23.61
N LEU A 459 5.32 9.55 22.94
CA LEU A 459 4.12 8.81 23.37
C LEU A 459 4.34 7.29 23.39
N SER A 460 5.01 6.74 22.36
CA SER A 460 5.31 5.29 22.30
C SER A 460 6.36 4.83 23.33
N ALA A 461 7.15 5.76 23.90
CA ALA A 461 8.09 5.45 24.95
C ALA A 461 7.43 5.34 26.34
N LEU A 462 6.21 5.86 26.51
CA LEU A 462 5.47 5.79 27.77
C LEU A 462 4.59 4.53 27.82
N PRO A 463 4.42 3.89 28.98
CA PRO A 463 3.50 2.75 29.16
C PRO A 463 2.06 3.24 29.31
N ILE A 464 1.51 3.84 28.26
CA ILE A 464 0.16 4.41 28.24
C ILE A 464 -0.83 3.38 27.66
N ARG A 465 -2.04 3.34 28.23
CA ARG A 465 -3.15 2.43 27.90
C ARG A 465 -4.47 3.19 27.87
N GLY A 466 -5.54 2.57 27.31
CA GLY A 466 -6.87 3.17 27.19
C GLY A 466 -6.87 4.45 26.36
N ASP A 467 -7.66 5.45 26.73
CA ASP A 467 -7.83 6.73 25.99
C ASP A 467 -6.50 7.41 25.59
N ARG A 468 -5.47 7.28 26.42
CA ARG A 468 -4.15 7.86 26.10
C ARG A 468 -3.41 7.08 25.01
N ALA A 469 -3.61 5.78 24.91
CA ALA A 469 -3.09 4.97 23.81
C ALA A 469 -3.81 5.32 22.51
N GLU A 470 -5.10 5.61 22.57
CA GLU A 470 -5.87 6.10 21.42
C GLU A 470 -5.35 7.45 20.90
N LEU A 471 -4.98 8.36 21.81
CA LEU A 471 -4.33 9.62 21.41
C LEU A 471 -3.02 9.38 20.64
N ALA A 472 -2.19 8.43 21.08
CA ALA A 472 -0.97 8.06 20.38
C ALA A 472 -1.25 7.49 18.98
N ALA A 473 -2.27 6.65 18.84
CA ALA A 473 -2.70 6.13 17.55
C ALA A 473 -3.22 7.22 16.60
N ARG A 474 -3.93 8.22 17.11
CA ARG A 474 -4.37 9.41 16.34
C ARG A 474 -3.18 10.26 15.86
N VAL A 475 -2.12 10.39 16.66
CA VAL A 475 -0.89 11.11 16.26
C VAL A 475 -0.18 10.37 15.11
N GLU A 476 -0.08 9.04 15.19
CA GLU A 476 0.49 8.21 14.12
C GLU A 476 -0.34 8.33 12.82
N GLU A 477 -1.67 8.31 12.92
CA GLU A 477 -2.56 8.50 11.78
C GLU A 477 -2.33 9.87 11.11
N ARG A 478 -2.28 10.95 11.88
CA ARG A 478 -1.99 12.30 11.36
C ARG A 478 -0.62 12.37 10.69
N ARG A 479 0.37 11.69 11.24
CA ARG A 479 1.69 11.60 10.63
C ARG A 479 1.64 10.87 9.28
N SER A 480 0.96 9.73 9.21
CA SER A 480 0.77 8.98 7.97
C SER A 480 0.06 9.81 6.89
N LEU A 481 -0.90 10.65 7.30
CA LEU A 481 -1.58 11.59 6.41
C LEU A 481 -0.63 12.68 5.89
N ALA A 482 0.20 13.28 6.76
CA ALA A 482 1.20 14.27 6.37
C ALA A 482 2.27 13.69 5.42
N GLU A 483 2.71 12.46 5.64
CA GLU A 483 3.63 11.74 4.74
C GLU A 483 3.00 11.53 3.36
N ARG A 484 1.72 11.14 3.29
CA ARG A 484 1.00 10.99 2.02
C ARG A 484 0.83 12.33 1.30
N ALA A 485 0.45 13.39 2.02
CA ALA A 485 0.33 14.72 1.44
C ALA A 485 1.67 15.20 0.86
N LEU A 486 2.78 14.99 1.58
CA LEU A 486 4.12 15.30 1.10
C LEU A 486 4.47 14.51 -0.18
N SER A 487 4.12 13.23 -0.24
CA SER A 487 4.35 12.41 -1.43
C SER A 487 3.55 12.93 -2.63
N TYR A 488 2.31 13.37 -2.45
CA TYR A 488 1.50 13.95 -3.53
C TYR A 488 2.11 15.24 -4.07
N VAL A 489 2.58 16.14 -3.20
CA VAL A 489 3.28 17.37 -3.63
C VAL A 489 4.56 17.05 -4.41
N GLN A 490 5.27 15.99 -4.04
CA GLN A 490 6.48 15.57 -4.73
C GLN A 490 6.18 14.94 -6.10
N LEU A 491 5.09 14.17 -6.21
CA LEU A 491 4.70 13.46 -7.43
C LEU A 491 3.99 14.38 -8.43
N TYR A 492 3.02 15.14 -7.98
CA TYR A 492 2.09 15.86 -8.86
C TYR A 492 2.37 17.36 -8.99
N GLY A 493 3.12 17.95 -8.05
CA GLY A 493 3.38 19.39 -8.06
C GLY A 493 4.16 19.91 -9.29
N ALA A 494 4.83 19.03 -10.03
CA ALA A 494 5.47 19.41 -11.28
C ALA A 494 4.47 19.59 -12.44
N TYR A 495 3.35 18.87 -12.40
CA TYR A 495 2.31 18.92 -13.45
C TYR A 495 1.43 20.17 -13.32
N THR A 496 1.19 20.67 -12.11
CA THR A 496 0.45 21.92 -11.88
C THR A 496 1.28 23.18 -12.15
N GLU A 497 2.59 23.03 -12.41
CA GLU A 497 3.53 24.10 -12.79
C GLU A 497 3.95 23.98 -14.27
N THR A 498 3.35 23.06 -15.05
CA THR A 498 3.65 22.89 -16.49
C THR A 498 3.05 24.02 -17.30
N GLU A 499 3.86 24.61 -18.19
CA GLU A 499 3.47 25.69 -19.11
C GLU A 499 3.36 25.22 -20.57
N ALA A 500 3.42 23.91 -20.83
CA ALA A 500 3.27 23.34 -22.17
C ALA A 500 1.79 23.33 -22.58
N LEU A 501 1.52 23.83 -23.80
CA LEU A 501 0.21 23.79 -24.43
C LEU A 501 0.26 22.82 -25.61
N PHE A 502 -0.44 21.73 -25.56
CA PHE A 502 -0.40 20.67 -26.58
C PHE A 502 -1.31 21.03 -27.74
N THR A 503 -0.74 21.23 -28.93
CA THR A 503 -1.54 21.46 -30.14
C THR A 503 -2.25 20.17 -30.55
N VAL A 504 -3.44 20.31 -31.13
CA VAL A 504 -4.31 19.20 -31.55
C VAL A 504 -4.73 19.34 -33.04
N ASP A 505 -3.92 19.98 -33.85
CA ASP A 505 -4.25 20.27 -35.25
C ASP A 505 -4.54 18.99 -36.03
N ARG A 506 -3.70 17.96 -35.89
CA ARG A 506 -3.89 16.67 -36.59
C ARG A 506 -5.04 15.84 -36.01
N LEU A 507 -5.32 15.99 -34.73
CA LEU A 507 -6.51 15.38 -34.12
C LEU A 507 -7.78 15.97 -34.74
N ILE A 508 -7.84 17.29 -34.88
CA ILE A 508 -9.00 17.99 -35.47
C ILE A 508 -9.11 17.69 -36.98
N GLU A 509 -7.99 17.61 -37.72
CA GLU A 509 -7.99 17.12 -39.09
C GLU A 509 -8.60 15.71 -39.21
N LEU A 510 -8.24 14.80 -38.30
CA LEU A 510 -8.85 13.46 -38.24
C LEU A 510 -10.36 13.52 -37.93
N TRP A 511 -10.76 14.38 -36.99
CA TRP A 511 -12.16 14.63 -36.62
C TRP A 511 -12.98 15.15 -37.81
N GLU A 512 -12.49 16.12 -38.53
CA GLU A 512 -13.16 16.72 -39.70
C GLU A 512 -13.38 15.74 -40.86
N ARG A 513 -12.60 14.65 -40.91
CA ARG A 513 -12.75 13.57 -41.93
C ARG A 513 -13.85 12.58 -41.63
N LEU A 514 -14.36 12.53 -40.40
CA LEU A 514 -15.43 11.63 -39.99
C LEU A 514 -16.78 12.05 -40.56
N SER A 515 -17.62 11.07 -40.88
CA SER A 515 -19.03 11.32 -41.16
C SER A 515 -19.73 11.91 -39.92
N GLU A 516 -20.86 12.62 -40.11
CA GLU A 516 -21.64 13.18 -39.01
C GLU A 516 -22.11 12.09 -38.02
N ALA A 517 -22.53 10.94 -38.51
CA ALA A 517 -22.91 9.78 -37.71
C ALA A 517 -21.75 9.24 -36.84
N ASP A 518 -20.53 9.15 -37.43
CA ASP A 518 -19.36 8.72 -36.65
C ASP A 518 -18.92 9.75 -35.62
N ARG A 519 -19.12 11.07 -35.89
CA ARG A 519 -18.84 12.13 -34.91
C ARG A 519 -19.76 12.04 -33.68
N GLU A 520 -21.01 11.65 -33.84
CA GLU A 520 -21.91 11.40 -32.72
C GLU A 520 -21.49 10.20 -31.90
N VAL A 521 -21.13 9.09 -32.58
CA VAL A 521 -20.74 7.84 -31.90
C VAL A 521 -19.34 7.92 -31.31
N PHE A 522 -18.36 8.46 -32.03
CA PHE A 522 -16.94 8.49 -31.63
C PHE A 522 -16.46 9.93 -31.42
N CYS A 523 -17.09 10.66 -30.50
CA CYS A 523 -16.69 12.02 -30.21
C CYS A 523 -15.31 12.07 -29.54
N PHE A 524 -14.39 12.89 -30.10
CA PHE A 524 -13.07 13.17 -29.52
C PHE A 524 -12.61 14.61 -29.70
N ASP A 525 -13.50 15.53 -30.12
CA ASP A 525 -13.19 16.97 -30.09
C ASP A 525 -13.33 17.47 -28.63
N PRO A 526 -12.24 17.97 -28.01
CA PRO A 526 -12.32 18.48 -26.63
C PRO A 526 -13.24 19.69 -26.44
N ALA A 527 -13.65 20.34 -27.52
CA ALA A 527 -14.57 21.48 -27.49
C ALA A 527 -15.97 21.13 -26.96
N VAL A 528 -16.34 19.83 -26.92
CA VAL A 528 -17.63 19.36 -26.40
C VAL A 528 -17.72 19.38 -24.87
N ILE A 529 -16.59 19.53 -24.18
CA ILE A 529 -16.54 19.46 -22.72
C ILE A 529 -17.02 20.78 -22.13
N ASP A 530 -18.15 20.76 -21.43
CA ASP A 530 -18.53 21.80 -20.50
C ASP A 530 -17.84 21.50 -19.16
N TRP A 531 -16.83 22.31 -18.79
CA TRP A 531 -16.00 22.05 -17.63
C TRP A 531 -16.76 22.12 -16.31
N ASP A 532 -17.73 23.04 -16.20
CA ASP A 532 -18.52 23.22 -14.98
C ASP A 532 -19.42 22.00 -14.78
N ASP A 533 -20.17 21.62 -15.81
CA ASP A 533 -21.04 20.43 -15.77
C ASP A 533 -20.22 19.15 -15.55
N TYR A 534 -19.10 18.99 -16.29
CA TYR A 534 -18.25 17.82 -16.17
C TYR A 534 -17.68 17.67 -14.76
N VAL A 535 -17.15 18.73 -14.16
CA VAL A 535 -16.54 18.66 -12.82
C VAL A 535 -17.62 18.43 -11.75
N GLU A 536 -18.69 19.22 -11.75
CA GLU A 536 -19.67 19.20 -10.67
C GLU A 536 -20.65 18.02 -10.74
N ASN A 537 -21.10 17.64 -11.94
CA ASN A 537 -22.15 16.65 -12.11
C ASN A 537 -21.64 15.27 -12.57
N VAL A 538 -20.41 15.17 -13.09
CA VAL A 538 -19.86 13.92 -13.61
C VAL A 538 -18.65 13.47 -12.80
N HIS A 539 -17.59 14.28 -12.73
CA HIS A 539 -16.31 13.87 -12.18
C HIS A 539 -16.32 13.77 -10.64
N LEU A 540 -16.71 14.84 -9.91
CA LEU A 540 -16.70 14.85 -8.45
C LEU A 540 -17.64 13.82 -7.81
N PRO A 541 -18.88 13.61 -8.27
CA PRO A 541 -19.74 12.53 -7.80
C PRO A 541 -19.07 11.16 -7.97
N SER A 542 -18.46 10.90 -9.12
CA SER A 542 -17.74 9.65 -9.38
C SER A 542 -16.53 9.45 -8.46
N VAL A 543 -15.72 10.50 -8.25
CA VAL A 543 -14.57 10.46 -7.34
C VAL A 543 -15.00 10.13 -5.91
N VAL A 544 -16.08 10.73 -5.43
CA VAL A 544 -16.62 10.49 -4.08
C VAL A 544 -17.15 9.08 -3.94
N GLU A 545 -17.90 8.59 -4.92
CA GLU A 545 -18.42 7.21 -4.94
C GLU A 545 -17.28 6.19 -4.94
N HIS A 546 -16.31 6.37 -5.82
CA HIS A 546 -15.15 5.48 -5.93
C HIS A 546 -14.26 5.51 -4.67
N ALA A 547 -14.10 6.67 -4.02
CA ALA A 547 -13.39 6.83 -2.76
C ALA A 547 -14.15 6.24 -1.56
N ARG A 548 -15.41 5.87 -1.73
CA ARG A 548 -16.30 5.37 -0.67
C ARG A 548 -16.30 6.26 0.58
N VAL A 549 -16.28 7.56 0.38
CA VAL A 549 -16.34 8.53 1.49
C VAL A 549 -17.78 8.71 1.98
N ARG A 550 -17.91 9.14 3.23
CA ARG A 550 -19.22 9.33 3.84
C ARG A 550 -19.77 10.69 3.47
N MET A 551 -20.91 10.71 2.76
CA MET A 551 -21.63 11.91 2.32
C MET A 551 -22.92 12.17 3.13
N THR A 552 -23.18 11.46 4.22
CA THR A 552 -24.39 11.63 5.04
C THR A 552 -24.04 11.67 6.52
N SER A 553 -24.78 12.48 7.29
CA SER A 553 -24.63 12.63 8.74
C SER A 553 -25.15 11.43 9.56
N ALA A 554 -25.72 10.42 8.89
CA ALA A 554 -26.29 9.27 9.58
C ALA A 554 -25.25 8.54 10.45
N ARG A 555 -25.52 8.50 11.77
CA ARG A 555 -24.71 7.91 12.83
C ARG A 555 -24.78 6.37 12.99
N PRO A 556 -25.16 5.55 11.99
CA PRO A 556 -25.30 4.10 12.22
C PRO A 556 -24.01 3.33 12.13
N ALA A 557 -22.88 3.92 11.72
CA ALA A 557 -21.76 3.09 11.28
C ALA A 557 -20.84 2.60 12.42
N MET A 558 -20.67 3.34 13.52
CA MET A 558 -19.78 2.93 14.60
C MET A 558 -20.45 1.94 15.55
N GLU A 559 -21.68 2.24 16.01
CA GLU A 559 -22.48 1.29 16.80
C GLU A 559 -22.82 0.04 15.97
N ALA A 560 -23.25 0.18 14.73
CA ALA A 560 -23.54 -0.94 13.85
C ALA A 560 -22.28 -1.73 13.44
N ARG A 561 -21.09 -1.14 13.43
CA ARG A 561 -19.82 -1.85 13.19
C ARG A 561 -19.39 -2.59 14.44
N HIS A 562 -19.48 -1.97 15.61
CA HIS A 562 -19.22 -2.59 16.90
C HIS A 562 -20.14 -3.78 17.12
N ASP A 563 -21.46 -3.62 16.95
CA ASP A 563 -22.45 -4.68 17.10
C ASP A 563 -22.29 -5.81 16.09
N ARG A 564 -21.88 -5.50 14.85
CA ARG A 564 -21.57 -6.53 13.84
C ARG A 564 -20.32 -7.32 14.20
N ALA A 565 -19.27 -6.63 14.66
CA ALA A 565 -18.04 -7.28 15.12
C ALA A 565 -18.33 -8.16 16.34
N LEU A 566 -19.09 -7.65 17.31
CA LEU A 566 -19.47 -8.40 18.49
C LEU A 566 -20.34 -9.63 18.16
N ARG A 567 -21.30 -9.49 17.23
CA ARG A 567 -22.10 -10.62 16.71
C ARG A 567 -21.23 -11.66 15.99
N ALA A 568 -20.24 -11.21 15.20
CA ALA A 568 -19.32 -12.11 14.53
C ALA A 568 -18.43 -12.86 15.53
N ILE A 569 -17.92 -12.19 16.56
CA ILE A 569 -17.11 -12.77 17.65
C ILE A 569 -17.93 -13.77 18.48
N LEU A 570 -19.19 -13.44 18.80
CA LEU A 570 -20.10 -14.26 19.60
C LEU A 570 -21.03 -15.13 18.76
N SER A 571 -20.67 -15.46 17.51
CA SER A 571 -21.41 -16.42 16.69
C SER A 571 -21.22 -17.85 17.24
N PRO A 572 -22.29 -18.66 17.31
CA PRO A 572 -22.17 -20.08 17.68
C PRO A 572 -21.21 -20.90 16.80
N ASP A 573 -20.89 -20.41 15.59
CA ASP A 573 -19.99 -21.07 14.67
C ASP A 573 -18.51 -20.94 15.05
N ARG A 574 -18.18 -20.25 16.14
CA ARG A 574 -16.80 -20.11 16.59
C ARG A 574 -16.35 -21.35 17.33
N HIS A 575 -15.08 -21.73 17.10
CA HIS A 575 -14.54 -22.96 17.67
C HIS A 575 -13.89 -22.72 19.04
N LEU A 576 -13.05 -21.68 19.17
CA LEU A 576 -12.22 -21.45 20.34
C LEU A 576 -12.13 -19.95 20.65
N ALA A 577 -12.01 -19.64 21.94
CA ALA A 577 -11.69 -18.31 22.45
C ALA A 577 -10.45 -18.38 23.37
N ALA A 578 -9.32 -17.86 22.87
CA ALA A 578 -8.07 -17.76 23.60
C ALA A 578 -7.95 -16.41 24.31
N PHE A 579 -7.48 -16.43 25.55
CA PHE A 579 -7.32 -15.24 26.40
C PHE A 579 -5.90 -15.13 26.91
N ASP A 580 -5.32 -13.93 26.85
CA ASP A 580 -4.20 -13.56 27.69
C ASP A 580 -4.67 -13.26 29.12
N LEU A 581 -3.76 -13.27 30.07
CA LEU A 581 -4.06 -12.98 31.49
C LEU A 581 -3.86 -11.50 31.83
N GLU A 582 -2.63 -11.01 31.59
CA GLU A 582 -2.17 -9.72 32.08
C GLU A 582 -2.86 -8.58 31.35
N ASN A 583 -3.52 -7.67 32.08
CA ASN A 583 -4.33 -6.57 31.55
C ASN A 583 -5.45 -6.97 30.57
N THR A 584 -5.68 -8.27 30.39
CA THR A 584 -6.82 -8.84 29.66
C THR A 584 -7.85 -9.45 30.60
N ILE A 585 -7.46 -10.36 31.52
CA ILE A 585 -8.34 -10.91 32.55
C ILE A 585 -8.15 -10.17 33.89
N VAL A 586 -6.90 -9.81 34.22
CA VAL A 586 -6.53 -9.17 35.48
C VAL A 586 -5.60 -7.99 35.24
N ALA A 587 -5.87 -6.83 35.83
CA ALA A 587 -5.01 -5.64 35.77
C ALA A 587 -3.77 -5.78 36.69
N SER A 588 -2.96 -6.80 36.46
CA SER A 588 -1.74 -7.12 37.22
C SER A 588 -0.63 -7.62 36.26
N ASN A 589 0.56 -7.78 36.79
CA ASN A 589 1.70 -8.33 36.06
C ASN A 589 2.58 -9.23 36.96
N VAL A 590 3.50 -9.97 36.35
CA VAL A 590 4.38 -10.92 37.05
C VAL A 590 5.24 -10.27 38.13
N VAL A 591 5.63 -8.99 37.95
CA VAL A 591 6.45 -8.26 38.93
C VAL A 591 5.65 -7.93 40.19
N GLU A 592 4.40 -7.51 40.02
CA GLU A 592 3.48 -7.23 41.14
C GLU A 592 3.17 -8.51 41.93
N SER A 593 2.87 -9.60 41.24
CA SER A 593 2.64 -10.91 41.88
C SER A 593 3.86 -11.38 42.69
N TYR A 594 5.06 -11.26 42.10
CA TYR A 594 6.30 -11.56 42.80
C TYR A 594 6.53 -10.63 44.01
N ALA A 595 6.34 -9.33 43.86
CA ALA A 595 6.54 -8.38 44.96
C ALA A 595 5.60 -8.68 46.13
N TRP A 596 4.34 -9.05 45.83
CA TRP A 596 3.39 -9.45 46.83
C TRP A 596 3.84 -10.73 47.58
N LEU A 597 4.17 -11.79 46.84
CA LEU A 597 4.62 -13.09 47.43
C LEU A 597 5.92 -12.91 48.21
N ALA A 598 6.92 -12.22 47.64
CA ALA A 598 8.22 -12.04 48.29
C ALA A 598 8.17 -11.17 49.56
N THR A 599 7.17 -10.29 49.70
CA THR A 599 7.06 -9.39 50.88
C THR A 599 6.08 -9.86 51.92
N ARG A 600 5.33 -10.97 51.69
CA ARG A 600 4.22 -11.40 52.53
C ARG A 600 4.61 -11.65 53.98
N HIS A 601 5.74 -12.31 54.21
CA HIS A 601 6.17 -12.74 55.55
C HIS A 601 7.28 -11.85 56.11
N LEU A 602 7.56 -10.70 55.54
CA LEU A 602 8.67 -9.84 55.96
C LEU A 602 8.20 -8.63 56.78
N PRO A 603 8.99 -8.20 57.77
CA PRO A 603 8.75 -6.95 58.51
C PRO A 603 8.94 -5.73 57.61
N LEU A 604 8.34 -4.59 57.96
CA LEU A 604 8.26 -3.37 57.14
C LEU A 604 9.62 -2.89 56.60
N GLY A 605 10.68 -2.97 57.43
CA GLY A 605 12.03 -2.52 56.97
C GLY A 605 12.63 -3.38 55.88
N GLU A 606 12.42 -4.68 55.94
CA GLU A 606 12.91 -5.64 54.93
C GLU A 606 12.09 -5.57 53.63
N ARG A 607 10.78 -5.35 53.75
CA ARG A 607 9.92 -5.07 52.56
C ARG A 607 10.44 -3.88 51.79
N ALA A 608 10.81 -2.78 52.46
CA ALA A 608 11.35 -1.58 51.80
C ALA A 608 12.61 -1.88 51.02
N THR A 609 13.48 -2.77 51.51
CA THR A 609 14.71 -3.18 50.85
C THR A 609 14.44 -3.93 49.53
N ILE A 610 13.49 -4.89 49.55
CA ILE A 610 13.09 -5.65 48.34
C ILE A 610 12.47 -4.70 47.31
N ILE A 611 11.59 -3.80 47.72
CA ILE A 611 10.95 -2.84 46.85
C ILE A 611 11.99 -1.89 46.22
N ALA A 612 12.89 -1.34 47.04
CA ALA A 612 13.96 -0.44 46.55
C ALA A 612 14.85 -1.15 45.50
N ARG A 613 15.10 -2.45 45.69
CA ARG A 613 15.84 -3.27 44.74
C ARG A 613 15.06 -3.43 43.41
N ILE A 614 13.78 -3.84 43.47
CA ILE A 614 12.92 -3.98 42.28
C ILE A 614 12.85 -2.66 41.55
N LEU A 615 12.68 -1.52 42.23
CA LEU A 615 12.63 -0.19 41.64
C LEU A 615 13.94 0.20 40.97
N ARG A 616 15.09 -0.13 41.59
CA ARG A 616 16.43 0.13 41.02
C ARG A 616 16.67 -0.69 39.76
N GLU A 617 16.19 -1.91 39.71
CA GLU A 617 16.31 -2.81 38.55
C GLU A 617 15.24 -2.58 37.48
N ALA A 618 14.17 -1.87 37.81
CA ALA A 618 13.02 -1.64 36.90
C ALA A 618 13.41 -1.12 35.51
N PRO A 619 14.36 -0.16 35.33
CA PRO A 619 14.73 0.29 34.00
C PRO A 619 15.35 -0.83 33.13
N SER A 620 16.21 -1.68 33.70
CA SER A 620 16.82 -2.80 33.00
C SER A 620 15.85 -3.93 32.71
N LEU A 621 14.93 -4.19 33.65
CA LEU A 621 13.86 -5.18 33.46
C LEU A 621 12.88 -4.73 32.36
N LEU A 622 12.47 -3.47 32.34
CA LEU A 622 11.65 -2.90 31.28
C LEU A 622 12.35 -2.92 29.91
N ALA A 623 13.65 -2.66 29.88
CA ALA A 623 14.42 -2.73 28.64
C ALA A 623 14.48 -4.17 28.10
N LEU A 624 14.63 -5.17 28.99
CA LEU A 624 14.64 -6.59 28.64
C LEU A 624 13.24 -7.05 28.17
N ASP A 625 12.19 -6.68 28.89
CA ASP A 625 10.81 -7.00 28.55
C ASP A 625 10.41 -6.43 27.16
N ARG A 626 10.82 -5.20 26.86
CA ARG A 626 10.60 -4.58 25.53
C ARG A 626 11.41 -5.24 24.42
N ARG A 627 12.52 -5.92 24.79
CA ARG A 627 13.35 -6.60 23.81
C ARG A 627 12.83 -8.01 23.51
N ASP A 628 12.54 -8.77 24.57
CA ASP A 628 12.09 -10.15 24.51
C ASP A 628 11.40 -10.53 25.83
N ARG A 629 10.07 -10.78 25.76
CA ARG A 629 9.26 -11.15 26.92
C ARG A 629 9.68 -12.50 27.51
N GLY A 630 10.08 -13.45 26.69
CA GLY A 630 10.53 -14.77 27.14
C GLY A 630 11.87 -14.70 27.91
N ASP A 631 12.84 -13.91 27.41
CA ASP A 631 14.11 -13.66 28.09
C ASP A 631 13.89 -12.93 29.43
N PHE A 632 12.97 -11.95 29.44
CA PHE A 632 12.59 -11.27 30.67
C PHE A 632 12.05 -12.27 31.70
N LEU A 633 11.09 -13.12 31.33
CA LEU A 633 10.51 -14.10 32.27
C LEU A 633 11.54 -15.11 32.76
N ARG A 634 12.41 -15.66 31.85
CA ARG A 634 13.50 -16.57 32.26
C ARG A 634 14.45 -15.93 33.24
N SER A 635 14.82 -14.66 33.01
CA SER A 635 15.68 -13.90 33.93
C SER A 635 14.97 -13.57 35.24
N PHE A 636 13.71 -13.18 35.17
CA PHE A 636 12.92 -12.72 36.33
C PHE A 636 12.59 -13.88 37.26
N TYR A 637 12.20 -15.04 36.75
CA TYR A 637 11.79 -16.20 37.57
C TYR A 637 12.93 -16.88 38.30
N ARG A 638 14.18 -16.61 38.00
CA ARG A 638 15.32 -17.03 38.85
C ARG A 638 15.21 -16.53 40.29
N ARG A 639 14.44 -15.47 40.54
CA ARG A 639 14.17 -14.94 41.87
C ARG A 639 13.37 -15.90 42.78
N TYR A 640 12.76 -16.93 42.21
CA TYR A 640 12.07 -17.98 42.96
C TYR A 640 12.97 -19.14 43.36
N GLU A 641 14.26 -19.12 43.01
CA GLU A 641 15.22 -20.19 43.33
C GLU A 641 15.31 -20.42 44.86
N GLY A 642 15.17 -21.68 45.29
CA GLY A 642 15.19 -22.09 46.70
C GLY A 642 13.89 -21.89 47.47
N ALA A 643 12.85 -21.31 46.87
CA ALA A 643 11.53 -21.16 47.51
C ALA A 643 10.86 -22.54 47.71
N PRO A 644 10.27 -22.83 48.88
CA PRO A 644 9.46 -24.02 49.06
C PRO A 644 8.18 -23.97 48.23
N GLU A 645 7.97 -24.94 47.35
CA GLU A 645 6.87 -24.93 46.39
C GLU A 645 5.49 -24.89 47.10
N GLU A 646 5.29 -25.73 48.10
CA GLU A 646 4.01 -25.77 48.86
C GLU A 646 3.67 -24.45 49.55
N LEU A 647 4.67 -23.76 50.10
CA LEU A 647 4.48 -22.46 50.72
C LEU A 647 4.04 -21.42 49.70
N VAL A 648 4.75 -21.38 48.55
CA VAL A 648 4.45 -20.43 47.47
C VAL A 648 3.05 -20.70 46.89
N ARG A 649 2.64 -21.96 46.73
CA ARG A 649 1.29 -22.32 46.24
C ARG A 649 0.20 -21.85 47.22
N ARG A 650 0.37 -22.11 48.52
CA ARG A 650 -0.57 -21.61 49.54
C ARG A 650 -0.65 -20.09 49.54
N ASP A 651 0.47 -19.41 49.52
CA ASP A 651 0.51 -17.95 49.49
C ASP A 651 -0.09 -17.37 48.18
N ALA A 652 -0.01 -18.09 47.06
CA ALA A 652 -0.63 -17.69 45.81
C ALA A 652 -2.16 -17.75 45.83
N GLU A 653 -2.78 -18.65 46.58
CA GLU A 653 -4.23 -18.66 46.81
C GLU A 653 -4.68 -17.37 47.53
N GLU A 654 -3.92 -16.93 48.54
CA GLU A 654 -4.20 -15.66 49.17
C GLU A 654 -3.91 -14.44 48.28
N LEU A 655 -2.85 -14.49 47.45
CA LEU A 655 -2.58 -13.50 46.43
C LEU A 655 -3.80 -13.30 45.53
N PHE A 656 -4.43 -14.41 45.10
CA PHE A 656 -5.63 -14.35 44.28
C PHE A 656 -6.76 -13.57 44.95
N HIS A 657 -7.08 -13.87 46.15
CA HIS A 657 -8.18 -13.21 46.88
C HIS A 657 -7.87 -11.75 47.23
N HIS A 658 -6.65 -11.45 47.63
CA HIS A 658 -6.28 -10.10 48.07
C HIS A 658 -5.93 -9.14 46.94
N LEU A 659 -5.41 -9.61 45.84
CA LEU A 659 -4.90 -8.80 44.73
C LEU A 659 -5.64 -9.06 43.43
N LEU A 660 -5.59 -10.30 42.92
CA LEU A 660 -6.01 -10.59 41.55
C LEU A 660 -7.51 -10.43 41.37
N LEU A 661 -8.31 -10.91 42.28
CA LEU A 661 -9.78 -10.80 42.21
C LEU A 661 -10.25 -9.33 42.22
N ARG A 662 -9.63 -8.48 43.05
CA ARG A 662 -9.96 -7.04 43.10
C ARG A 662 -9.54 -6.27 41.84
N ARG A 663 -8.59 -6.81 41.09
CA ARG A 663 -8.08 -6.23 39.86
C ARG A 663 -8.54 -6.98 38.61
N SER A 664 -9.45 -7.94 38.77
CA SER A 664 -10.06 -8.61 37.62
C SER A 664 -10.91 -7.63 36.79
N PHE A 665 -11.07 -7.94 35.54
CA PHE A 665 -12.03 -7.23 34.67
C PHE A 665 -13.34 -8.03 34.65
N PRO A 666 -14.45 -7.54 35.27
CA PRO A 666 -15.73 -8.26 35.28
C PRO A 666 -16.24 -8.56 33.85
N ALA A 667 -16.02 -7.65 32.92
CA ALA A 667 -16.37 -7.83 31.51
C ALA A 667 -15.62 -9.02 30.87
N ALA A 668 -14.33 -9.21 31.22
CA ALA A 668 -13.55 -10.36 30.78
C ALA A 668 -14.15 -11.68 31.26
N VAL A 669 -14.45 -11.77 32.57
CA VAL A 669 -15.06 -12.98 33.18
C VAL A 669 -16.42 -13.27 32.52
N ALA A 670 -17.24 -12.23 32.30
CA ALA A 670 -18.52 -12.37 31.63
C ALA A 670 -18.32 -12.85 30.18
N ARG A 671 -17.27 -12.36 29.46
CA ARG A 671 -16.94 -12.75 28.10
C ARG A 671 -16.52 -14.24 28.05
N VAL A 672 -15.66 -14.71 28.92
CA VAL A 672 -15.29 -16.15 29.01
C VAL A 672 -16.53 -17.01 29.21
N ARG A 673 -17.39 -16.66 30.17
CA ARG A 673 -18.65 -17.39 30.43
C ARG A 673 -19.59 -17.37 29.24
N LYS A 674 -19.64 -16.26 28.48
CA LYS A 674 -20.45 -16.15 27.26
C LYS A 674 -19.95 -17.10 26.16
N HIS A 675 -18.63 -17.19 25.97
CA HIS A 675 -18.05 -18.15 25.04
C HIS A 675 -18.36 -19.60 25.43
N LYS A 676 -18.20 -19.97 26.70
CA LYS A 676 -18.61 -21.31 27.20
C LYS A 676 -20.08 -21.60 26.94
N ALA A 677 -20.95 -20.64 27.21
CA ALA A 677 -22.39 -20.81 26.98
C ALA A 677 -22.76 -20.98 25.50
N LEU A 678 -21.92 -20.49 24.59
CA LEU A 678 -22.05 -20.67 23.13
C LEU A 678 -21.40 -21.97 22.62
N GLY A 679 -20.77 -22.75 23.49
CA GLY A 679 -20.09 -24.01 23.13
C GLY A 679 -18.66 -23.84 22.61
N HIS A 680 -18.08 -22.63 22.69
CA HIS A 680 -16.69 -22.41 22.31
C HIS A 680 -15.73 -22.96 23.36
N ARG A 681 -14.64 -23.61 22.94
CA ARG A 681 -13.53 -23.96 23.82
C ARG A 681 -12.85 -22.69 24.34
N THR A 682 -12.67 -22.55 25.64
CA THR A 682 -12.01 -21.40 26.27
C THR A 682 -10.63 -21.77 26.76
N VAL A 683 -9.60 -21.02 26.29
CA VAL A 683 -8.20 -21.31 26.62
C VAL A 683 -7.54 -20.07 27.22
N LEU A 684 -6.90 -20.22 28.37
CA LEU A 684 -6.03 -19.19 28.94
C LEU A 684 -4.58 -19.49 28.53
N ILE A 685 -3.89 -18.54 27.92
CA ILE A 685 -2.48 -18.70 27.55
C ILE A 685 -1.67 -17.55 28.15
N THR A 686 -0.82 -17.86 29.12
CA THR A 686 -0.09 -16.84 29.87
C THR A 686 1.34 -17.23 30.22
N GLY A 687 2.22 -16.23 30.28
CA GLY A 687 3.56 -16.39 30.83
C GLY A 687 3.61 -16.40 32.36
N ALA A 688 2.48 -16.19 33.04
CA ALA A 688 2.41 -16.30 34.51
C ALA A 688 2.64 -17.74 34.97
N LEU A 689 3.08 -17.90 36.24
CA LEU A 689 3.36 -19.20 36.81
C LEU A 689 2.07 -19.96 37.19
N ASP A 690 2.12 -21.28 37.06
CA ASP A 690 1.01 -22.20 37.29
C ASP A 690 0.30 -21.97 38.63
N PHE A 691 1.02 -21.83 39.73
CA PHE A 691 0.44 -21.57 41.06
C PHE A 691 -0.25 -20.20 41.16
N VAL A 692 0.08 -19.21 40.32
CA VAL A 692 -0.62 -17.91 40.28
C VAL A 692 -1.96 -18.03 39.57
N VAL A 693 -2.06 -18.87 38.57
CA VAL A 693 -3.28 -19.02 37.75
C VAL A 693 -4.19 -20.16 38.18
N GLU A 694 -3.73 -21.04 39.08
CA GLU A 694 -4.47 -22.21 39.55
C GLU A 694 -5.90 -21.88 40.03
N PRO A 695 -6.14 -20.79 40.82
CA PRO A 695 -7.49 -20.45 41.27
C PRO A 695 -8.44 -20.04 40.13
N MET A 696 -7.92 -19.68 38.94
CA MET A 696 -8.70 -19.32 37.75
C MET A 696 -8.95 -20.50 36.82
N ARG A 697 -8.29 -21.63 37.02
CA ARG A 697 -8.41 -22.82 36.17
C ARG A 697 -9.89 -23.24 35.93
N PRO A 698 -10.80 -23.24 36.93
CA PRO A 698 -12.19 -23.61 36.67
C PRO A 698 -12.95 -22.71 35.71
N LEU A 699 -12.44 -21.52 35.43
CA LEU A 699 -13.07 -20.58 34.52
C LEU A 699 -12.83 -20.97 33.04
N PHE A 700 -11.78 -21.72 32.72
CA PHE A 700 -11.36 -22.10 31.37
C PHE A 700 -11.49 -23.60 31.14
N ASP A 701 -11.52 -24.03 29.88
CA ASP A 701 -11.48 -25.46 29.53
C ASP A 701 -10.03 -25.96 29.48
N GLU A 702 -9.08 -25.06 29.12
CA GLU A 702 -7.65 -25.36 29.17
C GLU A 702 -6.86 -24.13 29.67
N VAL A 703 -5.78 -24.39 30.42
CA VAL A 703 -4.86 -23.35 30.93
C VAL A 703 -3.43 -23.71 30.58
N ILE A 704 -2.83 -22.94 29.66
CA ILE A 704 -1.45 -23.07 29.22
C ILE A 704 -0.62 -21.95 29.85
N CYS A 705 0.25 -22.31 30.81
CA CYS A 705 0.98 -21.35 31.64
C CYS A 705 2.46 -21.76 31.81
N ALA A 706 3.28 -20.87 32.37
CA ALA A 706 4.65 -21.16 32.71
C ALA A 706 4.70 -22.04 34.01
N LYS A 707 5.69 -22.94 34.09
CA LYS A 707 5.91 -23.77 35.27
C LYS A 707 7.39 -23.80 35.62
N LEU A 708 7.71 -23.66 36.90
CA LEU A 708 9.06 -23.79 37.43
C LEU A 708 9.38 -25.25 37.76
N ALA A 709 10.60 -25.64 37.46
CA ALA A 709 11.11 -26.95 37.91
C ALA A 709 11.38 -26.95 39.41
N THR A 710 11.08 -28.09 40.05
CA THR A 710 11.27 -28.33 41.49
C THR A 710 12.41 -29.32 41.70
N ASP A 711 13.23 -29.11 42.72
CA ASP A 711 14.29 -30.05 43.12
C ASP A 711 13.74 -31.21 43.96
N SER A 712 14.61 -32.18 44.28
CA SER A 712 14.27 -33.34 45.08
C SER A 712 13.83 -33.03 46.52
N ASN A 713 14.01 -31.79 46.99
CA ASN A 713 13.66 -31.32 48.31
C ASN A 713 12.37 -30.47 48.30
N GLY A 714 11.62 -30.47 47.21
CA GLY A 714 10.38 -29.67 47.07
C GLY A 714 10.63 -28.17 46.97
N ARG A 715 11.82 -27.74 46.49
CA ARG A 715 12.16 -26.33 46.30
C ARG A 715 12.20 -25.97 44.84
N LEU A 716 11.68 -24.80 44.52
CA LEU A 716 11.75 -24.24 43.16
C LEU A 716 13.19 -23.96 42.75
N THR A 717 13.58 -24.37 41.56
CA THR A 717 14.94 -24.17 41.03
C THR A 717 15.15 -22.81 40.37
N GLY A 718 14.09 -22.00 40.24
CA GLY A 718 14.11 -20.75 39.48
C GLY A 718 14.24 -20.95 37.97
N ARG A 719 14.21 -22.18 37.50
CA ARG A 719 14.28 -22.53 36.05
C ARG A 719 12.95 -23.04 35.57
N LEU A 720 12.54 -22.63 34.39
CA LEU A 720 11.32 -23.10 33.77
C LEU A 720 11.45 -24.52 33.26
N GLU A 721 10.41 -25.34 33.40
CA GLU A 721 10.37 -26.72 32.85
C GLU A 721 10.36 -26.73 31.35
N ARG A 722 9.74 -25.74 30.72
CA ARG A 722 9.66 -25.54 29.28
C ARG A 722 9.67 -24.04 28.94
N LEU A 723 9.76 -23.71 27.65
CA LEU A 723 9.69 -22.32 27.19
C LEU A 723 8.38 -21.66 27.67
N PRO A 724 8.43 -20.44 28.22
CA PRO A 724 7.23 -19.74 28.64
C PRO A 724 6.36 -19.42 27.41
N PRO A 725 5.04 -19.58 27.49
CA PRO A 725 4.13 -19.28 26.39
C PRO A 725 3.99 -17.76 26.22
N THR A 726 4.97 -17.16 25.53
CA THR A 726 5.03 -15.72 25.23
C THR A 726 5.41 -15.51 23.77
N GLY A 727 5.02 -14.40 23.18
CA GLY A 727 5.34 -14.08 21.77
C GLY A 727 4.91 -15.20 20.81
N GLU A 728 5.85 -15.67 20.00
CA GLU A 728 5.61 -16.76 19.02
C GLU A 728 5.19 -18.07 19.68
N ALA A 729 5.73 -18.38 20.87
CA ALA A 729 5.38 -19.60 21.58
C ALA A 729 3.89 -19.67 21.94
N ARG A 730 3.19 -18.53 22.12
CA ARG A 730 1.74 -18.51 22.32
C ARG A 730 0.97 -19.01 21.11
N ALA A 731 1.35 -18.55 19.92
CA ALA A 731 0.72 -18.97 18.68
C ALA A 731 0.97 -20.46 18.41
N LEU A 732 2.19 -20.94 18.68
CA LEU A 732 2.54 -22.35 18.51
C LEU A 732 1.73 -23.26 19.45
N VAL A 733 1.69 -22.95 20.74
CA VAL A 733 0.93 -23.79 21.70
C VAL A 733 -0.57 -23.74 21.44
N LEU A 734 -1.10 -22.60 20.95
CA LEU A 734 -2.50 -22.51 20.54
C LEU A 734 -2.76 -23.36 19.30
N ALA A 735 -1.86 -23.34 18.32
CA ALA A 735 -1.98 -24.14 17.11
C ALA A 735 -1.89 -25.63 17.39
N GLU A 736 -0.97 -26.05 18.29
CA GLU A 736 -0.87 -27.44 18.76
C GLU A 736 -2.15 -27.89 19.46
N TYR A 737 -2.68 -27.07 20.37
CA TYR A 737 -3.94 -27.36 21.06
C TYR A 737 -5.11 -27.44 20.10
N ALA A 738 -5.27 -26.44 19.20
CA ALA A 738 -6.34 -26.44 18.22
C ALA A 738 -6.28 -27.68 17.30
N SER A 739 -5.07 -28.06 16.87
CA SER A 739 -4.86 -29.25 16.04
C SER A 739 -5.23 -30.55 16.77
N SER A 740 -4.87 -30.68 18.06
CA SER A 740 -5.20 -31.87 18.87
C SER A 740 -6.70 -32.02 19.13
N GLU A 741 -7.43 -30.91 19.22
CA GLU A 741 -8.88 -30.87 19.44
C GLU A 741 -9.69 -30.80 18.12
N GLY A 742 -9.04 -30.72 16.94
CA GLY A 742 -9.70 -30.60 15.65
C GLY A 742 -10.40 -29.26 15.41
N LEU A 743 -9.87 -28.17 15.99
CA LEU A 743 -10.46 -26.84 15.96
C LEU A 743 -9.81 -25.97 14.87
N ASP A 744 -10.61 -25.17 14.13
CA ASP A 744 -10.13 -24.24 13.12
C ASP A 744 -9.80 -22.88 13.73
N LEU A 745 -8.53 -22.46 13.63
CA LEU A 745 -8.10 -21.15 14.09
C LEU A 745 -8.69 -20.01 13.25
N GLY A 746 -9.03 -20.25 11.98
CA GLY A 746 -9.74 -19.28 11.14
C GLY A 746 -11.15 -18.95 11.65
N GLN A 747 -11.75 -19.88 12.43
CA GLN A 747 -13.03 -19.70 13.12
C GLN A 747 -12.87 -19.45 14.62
N SER A 748 -11.69 -19.03 15.06
CA SER A 748 -11.37 -18.84 16.48
C SER A 748 -11.06 -17.39 16.80
N ILE A 749 -11.15 -17.05 18.10
CA ILE A 749 -10.99 -15.71 18.64
C ILE A 749 -9.76 -15.68 19.54
N ALA A 750 -9.04 -14.54 19.59
CA ALA A 750 -8.03 -14.28 20.61
C ALA A 750 -8.19 -12.88 21.21
N TYR A 751 -8.00 -12.77 22.51
CA TYR A 751 -8.07 -11.55 23.32
C TYR A 751 -6.70 -11.26 23.94
N ALA A 752 -6.14 -10.07 23.67
CA ALA A 752 -4.86 -9.65 24.23
C ALA A 752 -4.70 -8.13 24.28
N ASP A 753 -3.73 -7.64 25.06
CA ASP A 753 -3.54 -6.22 25.39
C ASP A 753 -2.23 -5.62 24.87
N SER A 754 -1.25 -6.43 24.46
CA SER A 754 0.10 -5.96 24.15
C SER A 754 0.61 -6.38 22.77
N ALA A 755 1.60 -5.65 22.24
CA ALA A 755 2.25 -5.99 20.97
C ALA A 755 3.07 -7.30 21.05
N SER A 756 3.40 -7.79 22.25
CA SER A 756 4.04 -9.12 22.42
C SER A 756 3.10 -10.26 22.05
N ASP A 757 1.78 -10.01 22.05
CA ASP A 757 0.74 -10.99 21.74
C ASP A 757 0.30 -10.96 20.27
N LEU A 758 0.96 -10.15 19.47
CA LEU A 758 0.68 -10.04 18.04
C LEU A 758 0.69 -11.39 17.32
N PRO A 759 1.63 -12.34 17.59
CA PRO A 759 1.57 -13.67 17.00
C PRO A 759 0.30 -14.44 17.34
N LEU A 760 -0.19 -14.32 18.59
CA LEU A 760 -1.45 -14.93 19.04
C LEU A 760 -2.67 -14.33 18.31
N LEU A 761 -2.70 -12.99 18.17
CA LEU A 761 -3.79 -12.28 17.49
C LEU A 761 -3.80 -12.53 15.97
N GLU A 762 -2.63 -12.72 15.36
CA GLU A 762 -2.50 -12.98 13.92
C GLU A 762 -2.84 -14.42 13.51
N CYS A 763 -2.74 -15.38 14.41
CA CYS A 763 -3.01 -16.78 14.08
C CYS A 763 -4.51 -17.14 14.09
N VAL A 764 -5.39 -16.23 14.52
CA VAL A 764 -6.85 -16.47 14.60
C VAL A 764 -7.61 -15.61 13.59
N GLY A 765 -8.84 -16.06 13.24
CA GLY A 765 -9.70 -15.31 12.31
C GLY A 765 -10.35 -14.06 12.93
N PHE A 766 -10.50 -14.00 14.27
CA PHE A 766 -11.20 -12.92 15.00
C PHE A 766 -10.36 -12.34 16.13
N PRO A 767 -9.30 -11.55 15.81
CA PRO A 767 -8.49 -10.91 16.85
C PRO A 767 -9.23 -9.76 17.54
N VAL A 768 -9.11 -9.67 18.86
CA VAL A 768 -9.69 -8.62 19.72
C VAL A 768 -8.61 -8.00 20.58
N ALA A 769 -8.36 -6.71 20.42
CA ALA A 769 -7.44 -5.97 21.26
C ALA A 769 -8.19 -5.41 22.48
N VAL A 770 -7.82 -5.87 23.68
CA VAL A 770 -8.46 -5.48 24.95
C VAL A 770 -7.52 -4.56 25.72
N ASN A 771 -8.03 -3.40 26.19
CA ASN A 771 -7.22 -2.43 26.92
C ASN A 771 -5.83 -2.21 26.30
N PRO A 772 -5.73 -2.05 24.96
CA PRO A 772 -4.46 -2.17 24.26
C PRO A 772 -3.44 -1.12 24.71
N GLU A 773 -2.16 -1.51 24.72
CA GLU A 773 -1.08 -0.54 24.76
C GLU A 773 -1.01 0.25 23.46
N ALA A 774 -0.34 1.42 23.46
CA ALA A 774 -0.28 2.36 22.34
C ALA A 774 0.11 1.69 21.01
N LYS A 775 1.06 0.75 21.02
CA LYS A 775 1.49 0.03 19.80
C LYS A 775 0.43 -0.91 19.27
N LEU A 776 -0.16 -1.72 20.14
CA LEU A 776 -1.24 -2.63 19.73
C LEU A 776 -2.48 -1.85 19.27
N ALA A 777 -2.82 -0.74 19.93
CA ALA A 777 -3.91 0.15 19.51
C ALA A 777 -3.71 0.66 18.08
N ALA A 778 -2.51 1.12 17.75
CA ALA A 778 -2.16 1.57 16.39
C ALA A 778 -2.24 0.45 15.36
N ILE A 779 -1.75 -0.75 15.69
CA ILE A 779 -1.81 -1.93 14.82
C ILE A 779 -3.26 -2.38 14.61
N ALA A 780 -4.06 -2.48 15.69
CA ALA A 780 -5.45 -2.88 15.64
C ALA A 780 -6.29 -1.93 14.76
N ARG A 781 -6.10 -0.61 14.91
CA ARG A 781 -6.75 0.40 14.08
C ARG A 781 -6.37 0.24 12.60
N LYS A 782 -5.08 0.10 12.30
CA LYS A 782 -4.58 -0.06 10.93
C LYS A 782 -5.12 -1.32 10.23
N ARG A 783 -5.29 -2.41 11.00
CA ARG A 783 -5.80 -3.71 10.51
C ARG A 783 -7.33 -3.81 10.59
N GLY A 784 -7.99 -2.85 11.19
CA GLY A 784 -9.44 -2.85 11.39
C GLY A 784 -9.92 -3.91 12.39
N TRP A 785 -9.05 -4.31 13.34
CA TRP A 785 -9.40 -5.25 14.40
C TRP A 785 -10.38 -4.64 15.39
N HIS A 786 -11.17 -5.49 16.04
CA HIS A 786 -12.07 -5.07 17.10
C HIS A 786 -11.28 -4.68 18.36
N THR A 787 -11.66 -3.56 18.98
CA THR A 787 -11.02 -3.05 20.20
C THR A 787 -12.07 -2.89 21.28
N GLU A 788 -11.79 -3.37 22.48
CA GLU A 788 -12.65 -3.22 23.65
C GLU A 788 -11.89 -2.63 24.83
N GLU A 789 -12.55 -1.79 25.60
CA GLU A 789 -12.06 -1.30 26.89
C GLU A 789 -12.87 -1.91 28.01
N TRP A 790 -12.19 -2.58 28.93
CA TRP A 790 -12.77 -3.23 30.10
C TRP A 790 -12.30 -2.54 31.37
N GLU A 791 -13.21 -2.20 32.22
CA GLU A 791 -12.93 -1.55 33.49
C GLU A 791 -12.59 -2.61 34.58
N PRO A 792 -11.58 -2.35 35.46
CA PRO A 792 -11.27 -3.24 36.58
C PRO A 792 -12.36 -3.18 37.65
N ALA A 793 -12.54 -4.27 38.37
CA ALA A 793 -13.56 -4.42 39.45
C ALA A 793 -13.44 -3.39 40.59
N SER A 794 -12.28 -2.78 40.78
CA SER A 794 -12.03 -1.72 41.75
C SER A 794 -11.24 -0.56 41.15
N THR A 795 -11.78 0.65 41.26
CA THR A 795 -11.17 1.91 40.82
C THR A 795 -10.29 2.55 41.90
N GLY A 796 -10.04 1.90 43.02
CA GLY A 796 -9.20 2.41 44.13
C GLY A 796 -7.76 2.74 43.71
N SER A 797 -7.16 3.72 44.38
CA SER A 797 -5.76 4.17 44.12
C SER A 797 -4.80 2.97 44.02
N ARG A 798 -4.13 2.84 42.86
CA ARG A 798 -3.12 1.79 42.68
C ARG A 798 -1.87 2.16 43.46
N SER A 799 -1.52 1.33 44.47
CA SER A 799 -0.16 1.37 45.01
C SER A 799 0.84 0.98 43.91
N VAL A 800 2.00 1.65 43.86
CA VAL A 800 3.04 1.38 42.85
C VAL A 800 3.47 -0.09 42.87
N LEU A 801 3.51 -0.70 44.05
CA LEU A 801 3.68 -2.14 44.27
C LEU A 801 2.75 -2.61 45.39
N PRO A 802 1.85 -3.56 45.13
CA PRO A 802 1.00 -4.15 46.21
C PRO A 802 1.87 -5.02 47.13
N LEU A 803 1.73 -4.81 48.39
CA LEU A 803 2.43 -5.59 49.40
C LEU A 803 1.50 -6.64 50.01
N GLY A 804 2.01 -7.82 50.28
CA GLY A 804 1.31 -8.86 51.03
C GLY A 804 0.96 -8.39 52.45
N PRO A 805 -0.13 -8.90 53.08
CA PRO A 805 -0.47 -8.60 54.46
C PRO A 805 0.64 -9.11 55.41
N LEU A 806 0.80 -8.42 56.55
CA LEU A 806 1.73 -8.86 57.61
C LEU A 806 1.21 -10.15 58.23
N ASP A 807 1.99 -11.23 58.13
CA ASP A 807 1.76 -12.45 58.89
C ASP A 807 2.96 -12.75 59.80
N SER A 808 2.71 -12.95 61.10
CA SER A 808 3.73 -12.98 62.11
C SER A 808 4.19 -14.41 62.44
N GLY A 809 4.69 -15.17 61.48
CA GLY A 809 5.10 -16.51 61.88
C GLY A 809 5.87 -17.44 60.99
N LEU A 810 6.21 -17.03 59.75
CA LEU A 810 6.86 -17.95 58.81
C LEU A 810 8.26 -17.52 58.41
N SER A 811 9.09 -18.50 58.12
CA SER A 811 10.56 -18.44 57.95
C SER A 811 11.04 -17.50 56.86
N ARG A 812 12.14 -16.79 57.12
CA ARG A 812 12.86 -15.83 56.24
C ARG A 812 13.59 -16.50 55.07
N TRP A 813 12.98 -17.40 54.33
CA TRP A 813 13.65 -18.09 53.22
C TRP A 813 14.00 -17.17 52.03
N TRP A 814 13.28 -16.09 51.82
CA TRP A 814 13.56 -15.04 50.83
C TRP A 814 14.88 -14.28 51.11
N GLU A 815 15.34 -14.24 52.37
CA GLU A 815 16.60 -13.56 52.75
C GLU A 815 17.85 -14.33 52.30
N ARG A 816 17.81 -15.69 52.25
CA ARG A 816 18.95 -16.50 51.87
C ARG A 816 19.29 -16.45 50.37
N LEU A 817 18.35 -16.15 49.56
CA LEU A 817 18.53 -16.06 48.13
C LEU A 817 19.39 -14.86 47.69
N ASP A 818 19.48 -13.86 48.53
CA ASP A 818 20.05 -12.57 48.19
C ASP A 818 21.56 -12.48 48.40
N MET A 819 22.09 -13.35 49.23
CA MET A 819 23.51 -13.38 49.58
C MET A 819 24.37 -14.19 48.57
N SER A 820 23.75 -15.07 47.80
CA SER A 820 24.48 -15.91 46.84
C SER A 820 24.76 -15.24 45.49
N GLN A 821 24.06 -14.15 45.18
CA GLN A 821 24.29 -13.39 43.93
C GLN A 821 25.43 -12.36 44.01
N LYS A 822 26.16 -12.26 45.13
CA LYS A 822 27.31 -11.37 45.24
C LYS A 822 28.62 -11.89 44.64
N THR A 823 28.66 -13.11 44.07
CA THR A 823 29.90 -13.73 43.59
C THR A 823 29.83 -14.28 42.17
N ASP A 824 29.36 -13.52 41.22
CA ASP A 824 29.66 -13.79 39.80
C ASP A 824 29.76 -12.48 39.01
N SER A 825 30.81 -11.71 39.30
CA SER A 825 31.36 -10.77 38.32
C SER A 825 32.16 -11.59 37.31
N PRO A 826 32.02 -11.39 36.03
CA PRO A 826 32.83 -12.12 35.05
C PRO A 826 34.30 -11.76 35.23
N ARG A 827 35.11 -12.75 35.60
CA ARG A 827 36.58 -12.66 35.62
C ARG A 827 37.06 -12.21 34.25
N LYS A 828 37.66 -11.02 34.21
CA LYS A 828 38.48 -10.60 33.09
C LYS A 828 39.61 -11.63 32.93
N ILE A 829 39.62 -12.35 31.85
CA ILE A 829 40.75 -13.13 31.42
C ILE A 829 41.82 -12.17 30.91
N SER A 830 42.80 -11.91 31.74
CA SER A 830 44.04 -11.22 31.35
C SER A 830 44.94 -12.23 30.64
N GLY A 831 44.90 -12.26 29.33
CA GLY A 831 45.90 -12.95 28.49
C GLY A 831 47.08 -12.01 28.25
N THR A 832 48.16 -12.26 28.91
CA THR A 832 49.48 -11.71 28.62
C THR A 832 49.97 -12.18 27.27
N SER A 833 50.30 -11.26 26.39
CA SER A 833 51.15 -11.51 25.22
C SER A 833 52.33 -10.55 25.24
N PRO A 834 53.55 -10.98 24.95
CA PRO A 834 54.71 -10.09 24.92
C PRO A 834 55.01 -9.58 23.50
N GLY A 835 55.27 -8.29 23.44
CA GLY A 835 56.29 -7.64 22.67
C GLY A 835 56.29 -7.67 21.13
N ASN A 836 56.11 -6.49 20.55
CA ASN A 836 57.29 -5.88 19.85
C ASN A 836 57.04 -4.38 19.56
N ARG A 837 58.12 -3.60 19.75
CA ARG A 837 58.24 -2.20 19.48
C ARG A 837 58.40 -1.90 17.99
N GLN A 838 57.96 -0.74 17.56
CA GLN A 838 58.62 0.31 16.79
C GLN A 838 57.51 1.31 16.33
N VAL A 839 57.47 2.53 16.83
CA VAL A 839 58.21 3.80 16.66
C VAL A 839 58.03 4.39 15.23
N LEU A 840 57.67 5.65 15.27
CA LEU A 840 57.61 6.70 14.25
C LEU A 840 56.23 6.94 13.68
N GLY A 841 55.59 8.13 13.67
CA GLY A 841 56.08 9.44 13.85
C GLY A 841 55.31 10.40 12.93
N ARG A 842 54.72 11.42 13.50
CA ARG A 842 54.44 12.77 12.94
C ARG A 842 53.44 13.00 11.78
N LYS A 843 52.46 13.84 12.21
CA LYS A 843 52.03 15.16 11.68
C LYS A 843 51.23 15.29 10.40
N ALA A 844 50.06 15.77 10.59
CA ALA A 844 49.49 17.12 10.30
C ALA A 844 49.10 17.37 8.83
N ARG A 845 47.94 17.56 8.55
CA ARG A 845 47.08 18.75 8.33
C ARG A 845 45.63 18.32 8.09
#